data_8ee88ec463bb033a51c30b568190f34d
#
_entry.id   8ee88ec463bb033a51c30b568190f34d
#
_cell.length_a   1.000
_cell.length_b   1.000
_cell.length_c   1.000
_cell.angle_alpha   90.00
_cell.angle_beta   90.00
_cell.angle_gamma   90.00
#
_symmetry.space_group_name_H-M   'P 1'
#
loop_
_entity.id
_entity.type
_entity.pdbx_description
1 polymer ?
#
loop_
_entity_poly.entity_id
_entity_poly.type
_entity_poly.pdbx_seq_one_letter_code
_entity_poly.pdbx_strand_id
1 'polypeptide(L)'
;MSHSGKGRELVDMMERRKVDILCVQETRWKDSKARSIGAGFKLFYYGVDSKRNGVGVVLKEEFVRNVLEVKRVSDRVMSLKLEIEGVMLNVVSGYAPQVGCELEEKERFWSELDEVMESIPMGERVVIGVDFNGHVGEGNTGDEEVMGKFGVKERNLEGQMVVDFAKRMDMGVVNTYFQKREEHRVTYKSGGRRTQVDYILCRRGNLKEISDCKVVVGESVARQHRMVVCRMTFMVCKTKRSKIEIEKKTKWWKLKKEECCEEFRQKLRQALGGQVVLPDDWETTAEVIRETGRNMLGVSSGRRKEDKETWWWNEEVQDSIQRKRLAKKKWDMDRTEESRQEYKELQHRVKWEVSKAKQKAYDELYTRLDTREGEKDLYRLARQRDRDGKDVQQVRVIKDRDGRVLTSEESVQRRWKEYFEELMNEENEREKRVEGVNSVEQKVDKIRKDEVRKALKRMKSGKAVGPDDILVEVWKCLGEAAVEFLTSLFNRVLESERMPEEWRRSVLVPIFKNKGDVQSCSNYRGIKLMSHTMKLWERVVEARLRKVVEICEQQYGFMPRKSTTDAIFALRILMEKYRDGQRELHCVFVDLEKAYDRVPREELWYCMRKSGVAEKYVRVVQDMYERSRTVVRCAVGQTEEFKV
;
A
#
# COMPACT_ATOMS: atom_id res chain seq x y z
N MET A 1 -9.30 -16.63 -17.66
CA MET A 1 -9.24 -16.91 -16.20
C MET A 1 -10.56 -16.60 -15.49
N SER A 2 -11.70 -17.02 -16.05
CA SER A 2 -13.01 -16.75 -15.45
C SER A 2 -13.17 -17.40 -14.06
N HIS A 3 -14.20 -17.05 -13.31
CA HIS A 3 -14.67 -17.42 -11.97
C HIS A 3 -14.41 -18.86 -11.41
N SER A 4 -13.65 -19.70 -12.09
CA SER A 4 -13.54 -21.15 -11.97
C SER A 4 -12.36 -21.68 -11.14
N GLY A 5 -11.83 -20.93 -10.18
CA GLY A 5 -10.72 -21.43 -9.34
C GLY A 5 -9.33 -21.45 -10.00
N LYS A 6 -9.22 -21.06 -11.27
CA LYS A 6 -7.95 -21.07 -12.02
C LYS A 6 -6.83 -20.22 -11.40
N GLY A 7 -7.18 -19.16 -10.70
CA GLY A 7 -6.18 -18.33 -10.00
C GLY A 7 -5.39 -19.14 -8.97
N ARG A 8 -6.05 -20.00 -8.20
CA ARG A 8 -5.38 -20.86 -7.21
C ARG A 8 -4.59 -21.99 -7.85
N GLU A 9 -5.14 -22.61 -8.92
CA GLU A 9 -4.37 -23.61 -9.68
C GLU A 9 -3.06 -23.02 -10.24
N LEU A 10 -3.13 -21.75 -10.67
CA LEU A 10 -1.96 -21.01 -11.14
C LEU A 10 -0.95 -20.81 -10.01
N VAL A 11 -1.40 -20.40 -8.83
CA VAL A 11 -0.56 -20.24 -7.64
C VAL A 11 0.10 -21.55 -7.24
N ASP A 12 -0.66 -22.65 -7.14
CA ASP A 12 -0.11 -23.97 -6.82
C ASP A 12 0.95 -24.42 -7.84
N MET A 13 0.75 -24.09 -9.11
CA MET A 13 1.75 -24.36 -10.15
C MET A 13 3.00 -23.50 -9.94
N MET A 14 2.86 -22.20 -9.69
CA MET A 14 3.98 -21.29 -9.46
C MET A 14 4.80 -21.72 -8.23
N GLU A 15 4.16 -22.08 -7.12
CA GLU A 15 4.84 -22.59 -5.91
C GLU A 15 5.63 -23.86 -6.20
N ARG A 16 5.00 -24.87 -6.84
CA ARG A 16 5.67 -26.15 -7.17
C ARG A 16 6.83 -25.97 -8.13
N ARG A 17 6.71 -25.07 -9.10
CA ARG A 17 7.74 -24.81 -10.12
C ARG A 17 8.74 -23.75 -9.70
N LYS A 18 8.55 -23.14 -8.52
CA LYS A 18 9.37 -22.03 -8.00
C LYS A 18 9.44 -20.87 -8.99
N VAL A 19 8.28 -20.49 -9.53
CA VAL A 19 8.13 -19.35 -10.44
C VAL A 19 7.77 -18.12 -9.63
N ASP A 20 8.56 -17.09 -9.74
CA ASP A 20 8.42 -15.86 -8.95
C ASP A 20 7.56 -14.80 -9.68
N ILE A 21 7.71 -14.72 -11.00
CA ILE A 21 7.02 -13.76 -11.88
C ILE A 21 6.41 -14.52 -13.05
N LEU A 22 5.14 -14.28 -13.38
CA LEU A 22 4.46 -14.93 -14.50
C LEU A 22 3.63 -13.94 -15.29
N CYS A 23 3.93 -13.79 -16.58
CA CYS A 23 3.07 -13.12 -17.55
C CYS A 23 1.91 -14.04 -17.94
N VAL A 24 0.69 -13.50 -17.98
CA VAL A 24 -0.53 -14.26 -18.33
C VAL A 24 -1.32 -13.51 -19.38
N GLN A 25 -1.81 -14.26 -20.36
CA GLN A 25 -2.61 -13.79 -21.49
C GLN A 25 -4.01 -14.40 -21.42
N GLU A 26 -4.96 -13.84 -22.16
CA GLU A 26 -6.37 -14.25 -22.16
C GLU A 26 -6.96 -14.35 -20.74
N THR A 27 -6.71 -13.35 -19.92
CA THR A 27 -7.23 -13.36 -18.53
C THR A 27 -8.75 -13.37 -18.51
N ARG A 28 -9.38 -12.71 -19.50
CA ARG A 28 -10.83 -12.53 -19.59
C ARG A 28 -11.44 -11.95 -18.32
N TRP A 29 -10.69 -11.08 -17.66
CA TRP A 29 -11.13 -10.30 -16.51
C TRP A 29 -11.36 -8.87 -16.96
N LYS A 30 -12.52 -8.34 -16.59
CA LYS A 30 -12.85 -6.92 -16.80
C LYS A 30 -12.23 -6.11 -15.69
N ASP A 31 -11.80 -4.91 -15.98
CA ASP A 31 -11.23 -3.88 -15.13
C ASP A 31 -9.70 -3.75 -15.19
N SER A 32 -9.25 -2.64 -14.63
CA SER A 32 -7.86 -2.23 -14.45
C SER A 32 -7.50 -2.27 -12.97
N LYS A 33 -7.11 -3.45 -12.46
CA LYS A 33 -6.95 -3.67 -11.01
C LYS A 33 -5.78 -4.60 -10.67
N ALA A 34 -5.45 -4.62 -9.39
CA ALA A 34 -4.65 -5.69 -8.81
C ALA A 34 -5.51 -6.53 -7.86
N ARG A 35 -5.16 -7.81 -7.71
CA ARG A 35 -5.89 -8.75 -6.84
C ARG A 35 -4.96 -9.81 -6.27
N SER A 36 -5.08 -10.10 -4.98
CA SER A 36 -4.46 -11.28 -4.40
C SER A 36 -5.17 -12.53 -4.90
N ILE A 37 -4.42 -13.56 -5.28
CA ILE A 37 -4.95 -14.83 -5.80
C ILE A 37 -4.64 -16.01 -4.88
N GLY A 38 -4.15 -15.72 -3.69
CA GLY A 38 -3.86 -16.68 -2.61
C GLY A 38 -2.38 -16.98 -2.45
N ALA A 39 -2.00 -17.59 -1.30
CA ALA A 39 -0.64 -17.98 -0.91
C ALA A 39 0.43 -16.88 -1.12
N GLY A 40 0.05 -15.63 -0.88
CA GLY A 40 0.97 -14.49 -1.05
C GLY A 40 1.19 -14.02 -2.50
N PHE A 41 0.52 -14.62 -3.49
CA PHE A 41 0.64 -14.18 -4.89
C PHE A 41 -0.39 -13.10 -5.23
N LYS A 42 0.04 -12.11 -6.02
CA LYS A 42 -0.78 -11.00 -6.48
C LYS A 42 -0.77 -10.91 -8.00
N LEU A 43 -1.96 -10.83 -8.59
CA LEU A 43 -2.17 -10.61 -10.03
C LEU A 43 -2.46 -9.12 -10.26
N PHE A 44 -1.70 -8.50 -11.14
CA PHE A 44 -1.95 -7.22 -11.76
C PHE A 44 -2.51 -7.49 -13.14
N TYR A 45 -3.62 -6.87 -13.52
CA TYR A 45 -4.27 -7.17 -14.80
C TYR A 45 -4.98 -5.97 -15.40
N TYR A 46 -5.21 -6.09 -16.70
CA TYR A 46 -6.04 -5.19 -17.47
C TYR A 46 -6.88 -5.96 -18.48
N GLY A 47 -8.15 -5.61 -18.61
CA GLY A 47 -9.05 -6.15 -19.60
C GLY A 47 -10.31 -5.31 -19.73
N VAL A 48 -10.80 -5.16 -20.95
CA VAL A 48 -11.96 -4.32 -21.29
C VAL A 48 -13.25 -5.11 -21.10
N ASP A 49 -13.26 -6.37 -21.53
CA ASP A 49 -14.42 -7.23 -21.37
C ASP A 49 -14.06 -8.61 -20.78
N SER A 50 -15.08 -9.39 -20.41
CA SER A 50 -14.91 -10.73 -19.84
C SER A 50 -14.88 -11.85 -20.90
N LYS A 51 -14.98 -11.54 -22.19
CA LYS A 51 -15.10 -12.51 -23.28
C LYS A 51 -13.81 -12.69 -24.07
N ARG A 52 -13.08 -11.61 -24.31
CA ARG A 52 -11.89 -11.58 -25.17
C ARG A 52 -10.71 -10.93 -24.44
N ASN A 53 -9.50 -11.22 -24.89
CA ASN A 53 -8.24 -10.60 -24.49
C ASN A 53 -8.00 -10.54 -22.97
N GLY A 54 -7.25 -9.56 -22.54
CA GLY A 54 -6.84 -9.32 -21.17
C GLY A 54 -5.47 -9.90 -20.86
N VAL A 55 -4.61 -9.03 -20.35
CA VAL A 55 -3.23 -9.37 -19.96
C VAL A 55 -3.02 -9.18 -18.47
N GLY A 56 -2.02 -9.86 -17.92
CA GLY A 56 -1.69 -9.74 -16.51
C GLY A 56 -0.26 -10.17 -16.19
N VAL A 57 0.19 -9.77 -15.00
CA VAL A 57 1.42 -10.24 -14.40
C VAL A 57 1.14 -10.71 -12.99
N VAL A 58 1.54 -11.93 -12.66
CA VAL A 58 1.46 -12.49 -11.31
C VAL A 58 2.82 -12.39 -10.64
N LEU A 59 2.83 -11.85 -9.43
CA LEU A 59 4.03 -11.75 -8.60
C LEU A 59 3.87 -12.51 -7.30
N LYS A 60 4.95 -13.16 -6.86
CA LYS A 60 5.07 -13.70 -5.51
C LYS A 60 5.16 -12.57 -4.47
N GLU A 61 4.66 -12.76 -3.24
CA GLU A 61 4.54 -11.72 -2.20
C GLU A 61 5.83 -10.93 -1.98
N GLU A 62 6.97 -11.61 -1.98
CA GLU A 62 8.27 -10.96 -1.78
C GLU A 62 8.57 -9.85 -2.81
N PHE A 63 8.09 -10.01 -4.06
CA PHE A 63 8.26 -9.03 -5.14
C PHE A 63 7.13 -8.02 -5.23
N VAL A 64 5.95 -8.30 -4.67
CA VAL A 64 4.81 -7.35 -4.66
C VAL A 64 5.17 -6.02 -3.99
N ARG A 65 6.00 -6.08 -2.96
CA ARG A 65 6.46 -4.88 -2.24
C ARG A 65 7.48 -4.05 -3.02
N ASN A 66 8.03 -4.63 -4.07
CA ASN A 66 9.06 -4.04 -4.91
C ASN A 66 8.48 -3.40 -6.17
N VAL A 67 7.16 -3.46 -6.37
CA VAL A 67 6.46 -2.82 -7.49
C VAL A 67 6.52 -1.31 -7.33
N LEU A 68 7.09 -0.64 -8.33
CA LEU A 68 7.23 0.81 -8.39
C LEU A 68 6.14 1.45 -9.24
N GLU A 69 5.82 0.79 -10.37
CA GLU A 69 4.86 1.31 -11.36
C GLU A 69 4.13 0.15 -12.03
N VAL A 70 2.87 0.39 -12.37
CA VAL A 70 2.04 -0.50 -13.19
C VAL A 70 1.45 0.31 -14.32
N LYS A 71 1.94 0.11 -15.53
CA LYS A 71 1.48 0.78 -16.75
C LYS A 71 0.58 -0.17 -17.54
N ARG A 72 -0.69 0.20 -17.69
CA ARG A 72 -1.71 -0.56 -18.44
C ARG A 72 -2.02 0.19 -19.72
N VAL A 73 -1.47 -0.28 -20.83
CA VAL A 73 -1.58 0.40 -22.13
C VAL A 73 -2.88 0.01 -22.81
N SER A 74 -3.11 -1.30 -22.95
CA SER A 74 -4.34 -1.85 -23.53
C SER A 74 -4.66 -3.22 -22.95
N ASP A 75 -5.77 -3.82 -23.35
CA ASP A 75 -6.12 -5.21 -22.99
C ASP A 75 -5.18 -6.24 -23.64
N ARG A 76 -4.17 -5.78 -24.41
CA ARG A 76 -3.14 -6.59 -25.05
C ARG A 76 -1.73 -6.31 -24.53
N VAL A 77 -1.45 -5.15 -23.92
CA VAL A 77 -0.11 -4.76 -23.45
C VAL A 77 -0.17 -4.12 -22.09
N MET A 78 0.63 -4.64 -21.16
CA MET A 78 0.88 -4.00 -19.86
C MET A 78 2.32 -4.21 -19.41
N SER A 79 2.83 -3.29 -18.60
CA SER A 79 4.16 -3.40 -17.99
C SER A 79 4.13 -3.16 -16.49
N LEU A 80 5.03 -3.84 -15.78
CA LEU A 80 5.34 -3.62 -14.38
C LEU A 80 6.81 -3.21 -14.24
N LYS A 81 7.06 -2.17 -13.46
CA LYS A 81 8.41 -1.81 -13.05
C LYS A 81 8.66 -2.26 -11.62
N LEU A 82 9.74 -3.00 -11.41
CA LEU A 82 10.15 -3.57 -10.12
C LEU A 82 11.55 -3.09 -9.76
N GLU A 83 11.80 -2.93 -8.47
CA GLU A 83 13.16 -2.78 -7.94
C GLU A 83 13.53 -4.08 -7.21
N ILE A 84 14.56 -4.78 -7.68
CA ILE A 84 15.04 -6.04 -7.08
C ILE A 84 16.52 -5.86 -6.75
N GLU A 85 16.83 -5.75 -5.47
CA GLU A 85 18.22 -5.62 -4.98
C GLU A 85 19.03 -4.51 -5.66
N GLY A 86 18.40 -3.36 -5.90
CA GLY A 86 19.03 -2.21 -6.58
C GLY A 86 18.95 -2.24 -8.12
N VAL A 87 18.39 -3.31 -8.69
CA VAL A 87 18.21 -3.47 -10.13
C VAL A 87 16.79 -3.09 -10.53
N MET A 88 16.66 -2.20 -11.52
CA MET A 88 15.38 -1.90 -12.14
C MET A 88 15.04 -2.97 -13.17
N LEU A 89 13.95 -3.71 -12.94
CA LEU A 89 13.41 -4.72 -13.85
C LEU A 89 12.04 -4.29 -14.34
N ASN A 90 11.90 -4.22 -15.65
CA ASN A 90 10.61 -4.01 -16.32
C ASN A 90 10.12 -5.34 -16.87
N VAL A 91 8.92 -5.75 -16.45
CA VAL A 91 8.25 -6.97 -16.92
C VAL A 91 7.09 -6.55 -17.78
N VAL A 92 7.12 -6.92 -19.06
CA VAL A 92 6.06 -6.61 -20.03
C VAL A 92 5.30 -7.90 -20.35
N SER A 93 3.97 -7.87 -20.21
CA SER A 93 3.07 -8.93 -20.64
C SER A 93 2.31 -8.48 -21.87
N GLY A 94 2.36 -9.29 -22.95
CA GLY A 94 1.72 -8.97 -24.21
C GLY A 94 0.90 -10.14 -24.76
N TYR A 95 -0.11 -9.80 -25.56
CA TYR A 95 -0.95 -10.76 -26.28
C TYR A 95 -1.23 -10.25 -27.69
N ALA A 96 -0.46 -10.72 -28.66
CA ALA A 96 -0.58 -10.28 -30.05
C ALA A 96 -1.91 -10.76 -30.68
N PRO A 97 -2.45 -10.03 -31.66
CA PRO A 97 -3.58 -10.46 -32.46
C PRO A 97 -3.30 -11.79 -33.16
N GLN A 98 -4.35 -12.59 -33.33
CA GLN A 98 -4.25 -13.84 -34.06
C GLN A 98 -4.04 -13.62 -35.57
N VAL A 99 -3.53 -14.61 -36.27
CA VAL A 99 -3.21 -14.54 -37.71
C VAL A 99 -4.38 -14.00 -38.55
N GLY A 100 -5.63 -14.36 -38.22
CA GLY A 100 -6.83 -13.91 -38.90
C GLY A 100 -7.39 -12.54 -38.48
N CYS A 101 -6.71 -11.76 -37.61
CA CYS A 101 -7.14 -10.44 -37.25
C CYS A 101 -6.76 -9.40 -38.32
N GLU A 102 -7.50 -8.29 -38.38
CA GLU A 102 -7.28 -7.18 -39.28
C GLU A 102 -5.88 -6.55 -39.11
N LEU A 103 -5.33 -5.99 -40.19
CA LEU A 103 -4.00 -5.42 -40.20
C LEU A 103 -3.86 -4.25 -39.20
N GLU A 104 -4.87 -3.40 -39.09
CA GLU A 104 -4.92 -2.27 -38.17
C GLU A 104 -4.78 -2.71 -36.72
N GLU A 105 -5.38 -3.85 -36.33
CA GLU A 105 -5.26 -4.40 -34.98
C GLU A 105 -3.84 -4.91 -34.70
N LYS A 106 -3.17 -5.47 -35.73
CA LYS A 106 -1.77 -5.91 -35.63
C LYS A 106 -0.82 -4.72 -35.52
N GLU A 107 -0.99 -3.72 -36.36
CA GLU A 107 -0.18 -2.49 -36.31
C GLU A 107 -0.31 -1.76 -34.98
N ARG A 108 -1.53 -1.64 -34.48
CA ARG A 108 -1.80 -1.05 -33.17
C ARG A 108 -1.07 -1.76 -32.04
N PHE A 109 -1.10 -3.11 -32.02
CA PHE A 109 -0.39 -3.89 -31.02
C PHE A 109 1.12 -3.60 -31.03
N TRP A 110 1.74 -3.57 -32.23
CA TRP A 110 3.17 -3.28 -32.35
C TRP A 110 3.51 -1.86 -31.94
N SER A 111 2.69 -0.87 -32.31
CA SER A 111 2.85 0.52 -31.90
C SER A 111 2.78 0.67 -30.39
N GLU A 112 1.81 0.03 -29.74
CA GLU A 112 1.66 0.03 -28.26
C GLU A 112 2.86 -0.62 -27.56
N LEU A 113 3.40 -1.70 -28.12
CA LEU A 113 4.58 -2.38 -27.59
C LEU A 113 5.85 -1.55 -27.79
N ASP A 114 6.01 -0.92 -28.93
CA ASP A 114 7.12 0.01 -29.24
C ASP A 114 7.11 1.19 -28.26
N GLU A 115 5.96 1.84 -28.03
CA GLU A 115 5.81 2.94 -27.06
C GLU A 115 6.21 2.54 -25.64
N VAL A 116 5.85 1.32 -25.22
CA VAL A 116 6.27 0.80 -23.90
C VAL A 116 7.79 0.68 -23.85
N MET A 117 8.40 0.12 -24.88
CA MET A 117 9.84 -0.12 -24.92
C MET A 117 10.65 1.19 -24.96
N GLU A 118 10.21 2.17 -25.71
CA GLU A 118 10.84 3.51 -25.80
C GLU A 118 10.76 4.25 -24.47
N SER A 119 9.69 4.02 -23.68
CA SER A 119 9.54 4.63 -22.36
C SER A 119 10.50 4.04 -21.30
N ILE A 120 11.18 2.92 -21.58
CA ILE A 120 12.07 2.24 -20.63
C ILE A 120 13.52 2.64 -20.88
N PRO A 121 14.22 3.25 -19.90
CA PRO A 121 15.62 3.63 -20.03
C PRO A 121 16.52 2.45 -20.45
N MET A 122 17.50 2.73 -21.32
CA MET A 122 18.41 1.69 -21.86
C MET A 122 19.21 0.95 -20.79
N GLY A 123 19.50 1.58 -19.65
CA GLY A 123 20.22 0.97 -18.54
C GLY A 123 19.39 0.02 -17.67
N GLU A 124 18.06 -0.02 -17.85
CA GLU A 124 17.16 -0.89 -17.08
C GLU A 124 16.96 -2.25 -17.76
N ARG A 125 16.78 -3.31 -16.96
CA ARG A 125 16.48 -4.64 -17.49
C ARG A 125 15.05 -4.69 -17.97
N VAL A 126 14.84 -5.40 -19.07
CA VAL A 126 13.51 -5.65 -19.64
C VAL A 126 13.36 -7.14 -19.90
N VAL A 127 12.25 -7.70 -19.47
CA VAL A 127 11.80 -9.06 -19.82
C VAL A 127 10.38 -8.96 -20.33
N ILE A 128 10.16 -9.48 -21.53
CA ILE A 128 8.84 -9.51 -22.18
C ILE A 128 8.36 -10.95 -22.24
N GLY A 129 7.20 -11.24 -21.67
CA GLY A 129 6.52 -12.54 -21.80
C GLY A 129 5.26 -12.38 -22.64
N VAL A 130 5.26 -12.90 -23.86
CA VAL A 130 4.21 -12.64 -24.87
C VAL A 130 3.80 -13.90 -25.59
N ASP A 131 2.51 -14.03 -25.85
CA ASP A 131 1.97 -14.86 -26.91
C ASP A 131 1.90 -14.00 -28.19
N PHE A 132 2.81 -14.24 -29.12
CA PHE A 132 2.90 -13.45 -30.36
C PHE A 132 2.03 -14.01 -31.49
N ASN A 133 1.41 -15.19 -31.30
CA ASN A 133 0.66 -15.87 -32.37
C ASN A 133 1.45 -16.06 -33.69
N GLY A 134 2.79 -15.98 -33.63
CA GLY A 134 3.71 -16.08 -34.76
C GLY A 134 4.82 -17.11 -34.51
N HIS A 135 5.42 -17.62 -35.61
CA HIS A 135 6.50 -18.62 -35.57
C HIS A 135 7.80 -18.00 -36.03
N VAL A 136 8.80 -17.84 -35.12
CA VAL A 136 10.11 -17.28 -35.48
C VAL A 136 10.97 -18.25 -36.31
N GLY A 137 10.62 -19.54 -36.32
CA GLY A 137 11.31 -20.58 -37.12
C GLY A 137 12.53 -21.18 -36.41
N GLU A 138 13.07 -22.25 -37.00
CA GLU A 138 14.30 -22.92 -36.63
C GLU A 138 15.46 -22.36 -37.44
N GLY A 139 16.64 -22.27 -36.83
CA GLY A 139 17.78 -21.63 -37.45
C GLY A 139 17.84 -20.10 -37.13
N ASN A 140 18.95 -19.49 -37.45
CA ASN A 140 19.18 -18.05 -37.16
C ASN A 140 20.02 -17.34 -38.22
N THR A 141 20.16 -17.92 -39.43
CA THR A 141 20.96 -17.35 -40.51
C THR A 141 20.47 -15.94 -40.86
N GLY A 142 21.34 -14.92 -40.70
CA GLY A 142 21.00 -13.51 -40.90
C GLY A 142 20.30 -12.84 -39.70
N ASP A 143 20.06 -13.56 -38.62
CA ASP A 143 19.40 -13.08 -37.41
C ASP A 143 20.14 -13.49 -36.13
N GLU A 144 21.44 -13.83 -36.24
CA GLU A 144 22.28 -14.32 -35.15
C GLU A 144 22.35 -13.34 -33.98
N GLU A 145 22.11 -12.08 -34.24
CA GLU A 145 22.13 -11.04 -33.22
C GLU A 145 20.97 -11.14 -32.23
N VAL A 146 19.79 -11.60 -32.69
CA VAL A 146 18.55 -11.55 -31.91
C VAL A 146 17.97 -12.90 -31.59
N MET A 147 18.40 -13.97 -32.26
CA MET A 147 17.90 -15.32 -31.97
C MET A 147 18.98 -16.40 -32.05
N GLY A 148 18.80 -17.46 -31.30
CA GLY A 148 19.59 -18.69 -31.38
C GLY A 148 19.04 -19.69 -32.42
N LYS A 149 19.67 -20.87 -32.51
CA LYS A 149 19.38 -21.89 -33.51
C LYS A 149 18.16 -22.77 -33.20
N PHE A 150 17.65 -22.74 -31.97
CA PHE A 150 16.71 -23.78 -31.47
C PHE A 150 15.25 -23.32 -31.46
N GLY A 151 14.77 -22.73 -32.54
CA GLY A 151 13.34 -22.49 -32.80
C GLY A 151 12.54 -23.76 -33.13
N VAL A 152 11.34 -23.61 -33.63
CA VAL A 152 10.44 -24.71 -34.02
C VAL A 152 9.80 -24.39 -35.37
N LYS A 153 9.93 -25.35 -36.36
CA LYS A 153 9.36 -25.23 -37.71
C LYS A 153 9.90 -24.04 -38.54
N GLU A 154 9.16 -23.71 -39.57
CA GLU A 154 9.45 -22.58 -40.47
C GLU A 154 8.89 -21.29 -39.92
N ARG A 155 9.50 -20.19 -40.30
CA ARG A 155 9.07 -18.83 -39.97
C ARG A 155 7.85 -18.44 -40.83
N ASN A 156 6.86 -17.83 -40.17
CA ASN A 156 5.74 -17.17 -40.86
C ASN A 156 5.86 -15.65 -40.78
N LEU A 157 4.90 -14.94 -41.41
CA LEU A 157 4.91 -13.47 -41.46
C LEU A 157 4.89 -12.84 -40.06
N GLU A 158 4.02 -13.34 -39.18
CA GLU A 158 3.93 -12.85 -37.79
C GLU A 158 5.22 -13.11 -37.03
N GLY A 159 5.88 -14.26 -37.28
CA GLY A 159 7.19 -14.56 -36.69
C GLY A 159 8.31 -13.67 -37.24
N GLN A 160 8.24 -13.22 -38.50
CA GLN A 160 9.16 -12.23 -39.03
C GLN A 160 8.99 -10.89 -38.31
N MET A 161 7.76 -10.46 -38.04
CA MET A 161 7.50 -9.24 -37.27
C MET A 161 8.11 -9.29 -35.86
N VAL A 162 8.12 -10.47 -35.23
CA VAL A 162 8.80 -10.67 -33.92
C VAL A 162 10.31 -10.47 -34.04
N VAL A 163 10.94 -11.02 -35.08
CA VAL A 163 12.38 -10.87 -35.33
C VAL A 163 12.74 -9.41 -35.65
N ASP A 164 11.93 -8.76 -36.46
CA ASP A 164 12.13 -7.34 -36.81
C ASP A 164 11.98 -6.43 -35.59
N PHE A 165 10.99 -6.69 -34.75
CA PHE A 165 10.86 -6.01 -33.46
C PHE A 165 12.09 -6.24 -32.56
N ALA A 166 12.56 -7.49 -32.46
CA ALA A 166 13.73 -7.83 -31.64
C ALA A 166 15.00 -7.09 -32.14
N LYS A 167 15.18 -6.96 -33.44
CA LYS A 167 16.27 -6.19 -34.05
C LYS A 167 16.15 -4.71 -33.71
N ARG A 168 14.97 -4.12 -33.93
CA ARG A 168 14.68 -2.70 -33.71
C ARG A 168 14.89 -2.27 -32.25
N MET A 169 14.49 -3.15 -31.30
CA MET A 169 14.52 -2.87 -29.85
C MET A 169 15.74 -3.46 -29.10
N ASP A 170 16.73 -3.97 -29.83
CA ASP A 170 17.93 -4.62 -29.28
C ASP A 170 17.60 -5.76 -28.29
N MET A 171 16.67 -6.64 -28.67
CA MET A 171 16.19 -7.73 -27.84
C MET A 171 16.68 -9.09 -28.35
N GLY A 172 16.82 -10.06 -27.45
CA GLY A 172 17.06 -11.44 -27.81
C GLY A 172 15.83 -12.32 -27.56
N VAL A 173 15.48 -13.21 -28.51
CA VAL A 173 14.40 -14.20 -28.38
C VAL A 173 14.89 -15.39 -27.56
N VAL A 174 14.72 -15.35 -26.26
CA VAL A 174 15.35 -16.23 -25.25
C VAL A 174 15.11 -17.72 -25.54
N ASN A 175 13.89 -18.09 -25.93
CA ASN A 175 13.52 -19.49 -26.20
C ASN A 175 14.46 -20.19 -27.18
N THR A 176 15.04 -19.44 -28.11
CA THR A 176 15.79 -19.97 -29.25
C THR A 176 17.27 -20.25 -28.96
N TYR A 177 17.78 -19.80 -27.81
CA TYR A 177 19.19 -19.97 -27.44
C TYR A 177 19.52 -21.29 -26.75
N PHE A 178 18.50 -22.03 -26.26
CA PHE A 178 18.70 -23.21 -25.43
C PHE A 178 18.31 -24.49 -26.17
N GLN A 179 19.26 -25.41 -26.32
CA GLN A 179 19.00 -26.73 -26.88
C GLN A 179 18.15 -27.58 -25.93
N LYS A 180 16.93 -27.92 -26.38
CA LYS A 180 15.97 -28.72 -25.62
C LYS A 180 15.31 -29.75 -26.57
N ARG A 181 14.77 -30.84 -25.99
CA ARG A 181 13.92 -31.76 -26.74
C ARG A 181 12.70 -31.00 -27.29
N GLU A 182 12.13 -31.40 -28.40
CA GLU A 182 10.99 -30.75 -29.05
C GLU A 182 9.84 -30.49 -28.08
N GLU A 183 9.50 -31.45 -27.23
CA GLU A 183 8.41 -31.30 -26.23
C GLU A 183 8.63 -30.14 -25.21
N HIS A 184 9.87 -29.75 -25.01
CA HIS A 184 10.28 -28.63 -24.16
C HIS A 184 10.53 -27.32 -24.95
N ARG A 185 10.26 -27.30 -26.25
CA ARG A 185 10.29 -26.11 -27.12
C ARG A 185 8.89 -25.72 -27.61
N VAL A 186 8.00 -26.69 -27.80
CA VAL A 186 6.64 -26.49 -28.28
C VAL A 186 5.76 -25.87 -27.18
N THR A 187 5.24 -24.67 -27.43
CA THR A 187 4.40 -23.94 -26.48
C THR A 187 2.90 -24.11 -26.69
N TYR A 188 2.47 -24.46 -27.93
CA TYR A 188 1.06 -24.61 -28.28
C TYR A 188 0.78 -25.96 -28.93
N LYS A 189 -0.34 -26.61 -28.52
CA LYS A 189 -0.83 -27.87 -29.09
C LYS A 189 -2.34 -27.83 -29.28
N SER A 190 -2.79 -28.04 -30.52
CA SER A 190 -4.21 -28.16 -30.85
C SER A 190 -4.40 -28.98 -32.10
N GLY A 191 -5.35 -29.94 -32.09
CA GLY A 191 -5.73 -30.73 -33.28
C GLY A 191 -4.57 -31.43 -34.00
N GLY A 192 -3.58 -31.95 -33.26
CA GLY A 192 -2.37 -32.57 -33.86
C GLY A 192 -1.27 -31.56 -34.23
N ARG A 193 -1.56 -30.27 -34.33
CA ARG A 193 -0.56 -29.21 -34.58
C ARG A 193 0.25 -28.93 -33.33
N ARG A 194 1.56 -28.79 -33.52
CA ARG A 194 2.54 -28.47 -32.48
C ARG A 194 3.36 -27.29 -32.97
N THR A 195 3.32 -26.17 -32.21
CA THR A 195 3.96 -24.93 -32.65
C THR A 195 4.54 -24.18 -31.44
N GLN A 196 5.38 -23.18 -31.70
CA GLN A 196 5.92 -22.29 -30.74
C GLN A 196 5.40 -20.87 -31.07
N VAL A 197 4.60 -20.28 -30.18
CA VAL A 197 3.97 -18.98 -30.33
C VAL A 197 4.17 -18.09 -29.11
N ASP A 198 4.53 -18.70 -27.96
CA ASP A 198 4.80 -17.99 -26.71
C ASP A 198 6.32 -17.81 -26.57
N TYR A 199 6.75 -16.58 -26.34
CA TYR A 199 8.15 -16.22 -26.26
C TYR A 199 8.48 -15.38 -25.05
N ILE A 200 9.74 -15.52 -24.59
CA ILE A 200 10.36 -14.62 -23.65
C ILE A 200 11.44 -13.86 -24.39
N LEU A 201 11.41 -12.52 -24.32
CA LEU A 201 12.45 -11.67 -24.86
C LEU A 201 13.14 -10.92 -23.72
N CYS A 202 14.43 -10.64 -23.88
CA CYS A 202 15.17 -9.74 -22.98
C CYS A 202 16.16 -8.89 -23.79
N ARG A 203 16.65 -7.77 -23.20
CA ARG A 203 17.70 -6.99 -23.86
C ARG A 203 18.93 -7.87 -24.15
N ARG A 204 19.55 -7.73 -25.31
CA ARG A 204 20.72 -8.53 -25.72
C ARG A 204 21.85 -8.46 -24.72
N GLY A 205 22.15 -7.28 -24.17
CA GLY A 205 23.18 -7.10 -23.15
C GLY A 205 22.94 -7.91 -21.88
N ASN A 206 21.71 -8.33 -21.62
CA ASN A 206 21.31 -9.11 -20.43
C ASN A 206 21.10 -10.61 -20.71
N LEU A 207 21.28 -11.09 -21.93
CA LEU A 207 21.16 -12.53 -22.26
C LEU A 207 22.06 -13.42 -21.38
N LYS A 208 23.24 -12.95 -21.02
CA LYS A 208 24.17 -13.63 -20.10
C LYS A 208 23.63 -13.84 -18.69
N GLU A 209 22.62 -13.10 -18.29
CA GLU A 209 21.94 -13.24 -17.00
C GLU A 209 20.92 -14.39 -17.01
N ILE A 210 20.61 -14.96 -18.19
CA ILE A 210 19.69 -16.08 -18.36
C ILE A 210 20.44 -17.38 -18.48
N SER A 211 20.23 -18.29 -17.53
CA SER A 211 20.93 -19.57 -17.44
C SER A 211 20.17 -20.75 -18.05
N ASP A 212 18.85 -20.68 -18.17
CA ASP A 212 18.01 -21.73 -18.76
C ASP A 212 16.67 -21.17 -19.26
N CYS A 213 16.15 -21.73 -20.36
CA CYS A 213 14.81 -21.49 -20.85
C CYS A 213 14.20 -22.78 -21.41
N LYS A 214 12.99 -23.12 -20.96
CA LYS A 214 12.27 -24.33 -21.42
C LYS A 214 10.78 -24.25 -21.22
N VAL A 215 10.06 -25.06 -21.96
CA VAL A 215 8.63 -25.31 -21.78
C VAL A 215 8.40 -26.38 -20.71
N VAL A 216 7.45 -26.11 -19.81
CA VAL A 216 7.04 -27.05 -18.76
C VAL A 216 5.89 -27.92 -19.25
N VAL A 217 6.08 -29.23 -19.22
CA VAL A 217 5.11 -30.23 -19.64
C VAL A 217 4.28 -30.73 -18.45
N GLY A 218 3.02 -31.15 -18.71
CA GLY A 218 2.17 -31.81 -17.71
C GLY A 218 1.45 -30.85 -16.72
N GLU A 219 1.34 -29.57 -17.05
CA GLU A 219 0.52 -28.63 -16.29
C GLU A 219 -0.89 -28.50 -16.88
N SER A 220 -1.89 -28.41 -16.01
CA SER A 220 -3.31 -28.42 -16.39
C SER A 220 -4.00 -27.06 -16.39
N VAL A 221 -3.26 -25.99 -16.13
CA VAL A 221 -3.81 -24.64 -15.99
C VAL A 221 -4.32 -24.09 -17.31
N ALA A 222 -3.56 -24.29 -18.40
CA ALA A 222 -3.97 -23.96 -19.76
C ALA A 222 -4.27 -25.24 -20.55
N ARG A 223 -5.21 -25.17 -21.51
CA ARG A 223 -5.63 -26.34 -22.31
C ARG A 223 -4.68 -26.62 -23.46
N GLN A 224 -4.33 -25.61 -24.21
CA GLN A 224 -3.58 -25.65 -25.45
C GLN A 224 -2.17 -25.11 -25.29
N HIS A 225 -2.01 -24.02 -24.53
CA HIS A 225 -0.71 -23.42 -24.24
C HIS A 225 0.02 -24.15 -23.13
N ARG A 226 1.34 -24.10 -23.19
CA ARG A 226 2.26 -24.59 -22.18
C ARG A 226 3.10 -23.45 -21.66
N MET A 227 3.37 -23.46 -20.38
CA MET A 227 4.16 -22.42 -19.74
C MET A 227 5.62 -22.47 -20.18
N VAL A 228 6.15 -21.35 -20.63
CA VAL A 228 7.59 -21.13 -20.84
C VAL A 228 8.19 -20.59 -19.55
N VAL A 229 9.30 -21.15 -19.10
CA VAL A 229 10.03 -20.72 -17.92
C VAL A 229 11.47 -20.41 -18.28
N CYS A 230 11.96 -19.24 -17.90
CA CYS A 230 13.38 -18.92 -17.90
C CYS A 230 13.90 -18.71 -16.49
N ARG A 231 15.18 -19.02 -16.29
CA ARG A 231 15.90 -18.73 -15.04
C ARG A 231 16.85 -17.58 -15.30
N MET A 232 16.60 -16.47 -14.59
CA MET A 232 17.42 -15.27 -14.66
C MET A 232 18.14 -15.05 -13.34
N THR A 233 19.43 -14.67 -13.40
CA THR A 233 20.25 -14.37 -12.23
C THR A 233 20.84 -12.98 -12.41
N PHE A 234 20.42 -12.04 -11.57
CA PHE A 234 20.98 -10.69 -11.61
C PHE A 234 22.38 -10.69 -11.02
N MET A 235 23.33 -10.07 -11.73
CA MET A 235 24.63 -9.74 -11.17
C MET A 235 24.49 -8.45 -10.35
N VAL A 236 24.33 -8.61 -9.04
CA VAL A 236 24.12 -7.49 -8.12
C VAL A 236 25.29 -7.42 -7.15
N CYS A 237 25.82 -6.22 -6.91
CA CYS A 237 26.58 -5.95 -5.71
C CYS A 237 25.67 -6.08 -4.50
N LYS A 238 25.84 -7.12 -3.68
CA LYS A 238 25.03 -7.37 -2.49
C LYS A 238 25.16 -6.23 -1.49
N THR A 239 24.29 -5.26 -1.56
CA THR A 239 24.05 -4.35 -0.44
C THR A 239 23.26 -5.12 0.61
N LYS A 240 23.82 -5.29 1.80
CA LYS A 240 23.10 -5.88 2.94
C LYS A 240 21.92 -4.99 3.26
N ARG A 241 20.70 -5.42 2.90
CA ARG A 241 19.46 -4.77 3.39
C ARG A 241 19.40 -5.01 4.89
N SER A 242 19.29 -3.94 5.65
CA SER A 242 18.96 -4.05 7.07
C SER A 242 17.57 -4.71 7.19
N LYS A 243 17.45 -5.75 7.99
CA LYS A 243 16.12 -6.24 8.38
C LYS A 243 15.47 -5.09 9.15
N ILE A 244 14.42 -4.49 8.59
CA ILE A 244 13.63 -3.49 9.30
C ILE A 244 13.11 -4.18 10.57
N GLU A 245 13.68 -3.87 11.71
CA GLU A 245 13.15 -4.30 13.00
C GLU A 245 11.80 -3.60 13.18
N ILE A 246 10.74 -4.38 13.10
CA ILE A 246 9.41 -3.87 13.42
C ILE A 246 9.34 -3.68 14.92
N GLU A 247 9.24 -2.44 15.38
CA GLU A 247 9.02 -2.12 16.78
C GLU A 247 7.89 -2.97 17.37
N LYS A 248 8.21 -3.75 18.37
CA LYS A 248 7.23 -4.56 19.10
C LYS A 248 6.38 -3.63 19.95
N LYS A 249 5.09 -3.52 19.62
CA LYS A 249 4.13 -2.67 20.33
C LYS A 249 3.34 -3.45 21.35
N THR A 250 3.08 -2.84 22.51
CA THR A 250 2.22 -3.40 23.56
C THR A 250 0.81 -3.63 23.02
N LYS A 251 0.20 -4.74 23.39
CA LYS A 251 -1.16 -5.13 22.93
C LYS A 251 -2.26 -4.41 23.71
N TRP A 252 -2.22 -3.10 23.78
CA TRP A 252 -3.19 -2.27 24.50
C TRP A 252 -4.64 -2.47 24.11
N TRP A 253 -4.92 -3.00 22.94
CA TRP A 253 -6.28 -3.32 22.50
C TRP A 253 -7.00 -4.34 23.40
N LYS A 254 -6.27 -5.14 24.19
CA LYS A 254 -6.83 -6.07 25.15
C LYS A 254 -7.55 -5.37 26.31
N LEU A 255 -7.19 -4.13 26.64
CA LEU A 255 -7.86 -3.33 27.66
C LEU A 255 -9.33 -2.98 27.33
N LYS A 256 -9.81 -3.32 26.14
CA LYS A 256 -11.24 -3.24 25.81
C LYS A 256 -12.09 -4.30 26.51
N LYS A 257 -11.47 -5.37 26.99
CA LYS A 257 -12.10 -6.40 27.82
C LYS A 257 -12.02 -5.98 29.28
N GLU A 258 -13.16 -5.95 29.99
CA GLU A 258 -13.24 -5.51 31.38
C GLU A 258 -12.34 -6.32 32.30
N GLU A 259 -12.30 -7.64 32.12
CA GLU A 259 -11.42 -8.55 32.86
C GLU A 259 -9.93 -8.15 32.77
N CYS A 260 -9.46 -7.86 31.54
CA CYS A 260 -8.08 -7.43 31.32
C CYS A 260 -7.81 -6.04 31.91
N CYS A 261 -8.82 -5.16 31.90
CA CYS A 261 -8.72 -3.83 32.48
C CYS A 261 -8.59 -3.92 34.02
N GLU A 262 -9.38 -4.76 34.67
CA GLU A 262 -9.35 -4.99 36.11
C GLU A 262 -8.01 -5.63 36.55
N GLU A 263 -7.56 -6.64 35.83
CA GLU A 263 -6.25 -7.26 36.05
C GLU A 263 -5.11 -6.24 35.91
N PHE A 264 -5.20 -5.37 34.89
CA PHE A 264 -4.20 -4.30 34.68
C PHE A 264 -4.18 -3.31 35.84
N ARG A 265 -5.34 -2.87 36.33
CA ARG A 265 -5.45 -1.99 37.51
C ARG A 265 -4.80 -2.62 38.72
N GLN A 266 -5.07 -3.92 38.97
CA GLN A 266 -4.54 -4.65 40.11
C GLN A 266 -3.01 -4.80 40.04
N LYS A 267 -2.47 -5.19 38.87
CA LYS A 267 -1.02 -5.31 38.66
C LYS A 267 -0.31 -3.98 38.76
N LEU A 268 -0.92 -2.90 38.24
CA LEU A 268 -0.36 -1.56 38.37
C LEU A 268 -0.31 -1.12 39.84
N ARG A 269 -1.36 -1.39 40.65
CA ARG A 269 -1.36 -1.15 42.10
C ARG A 269 -0.25 -1.90 42.80
N GLN A 270 -0.04 -3.17 42.46
CA GLN A 270 1.07 -3.98 42.99
C GLN A 270 2.43 -3.39 42.66
N ALA A 271 2.63 -2.98 41.40
CA ALA A 271 3.87 -2.34 40.97
C ALA A 271 4.16 -1.01 41.70
N LEU A 272 3.12 -0.32 42.18
CA LEU A 272 3.19 0.90 42.96
C LEU A 272 3.23 0.66 44.48
N GLY A 273 3.56 -0.58 44.95
CA GLY A 273 3.68 -0.90 46.36
C GLY A 273 2.34 -0.92 47.12
N GLY A 274 1.23 -1.21 46.44
CA GLY A 274 -0.11 -1.25 47.01
C GLY A 274 -0.82 0.10 47.10
N GLN A 275 -0.16 1.19 46.73
CA GLN A 275 -0.77 2.52 46.75
C GLN A 275 -1.66 2.73 45.50
N VAL A 276 -2.80 3.40 45.71
CA VAL A 276 -3.74 3.76 44.63
C VAL A 276 -3.26 5.00 43.86
N VAL A 277 -2.27 5.73 44.40
CA VAL A 277 -1.79 7.01 43.89
C VAL A 277 -0.63 6.78 42.93
N LEU A 278 -0.76 7.23 41.70
CA LEU A 278 0.31 7.23 40.71
C LEU A 278 1.44 8.20 41.15
N PRO A 279 2.73 7.90 40.86
CA PRO A 279 3.84 8.79 41.13
C PRO A 279 3.58 10.19 40.56
N ASP A 280 4.11 11.20 41.25
CA ASP A 280 3.81 12.57 40.85
C ASP A 280 4.47 13.01 39.55
N ASP A 281 5.56 12.36 39.14
CA ASP A 281 6.25 12.72 37.91
C ASP A 281 5.78 11.89 36.71
N TRP A 282 5.91 12.47 35.51
CA TRP A 282 5.51 11.83 34.25
C TRP A 282 6.38 10.61 33.91
N GLU A 283 7.69 10.74 34.04
CA GLU A 283 8.65 9.75 33.53
C GLU A 283 8.49 8.43 34.28
N THR A 284 8.47 8.46 35.60
CA THR A 284 8.26 7.29 36.45
C THR A 284 6.89 6.66 36.20
N THR A 285 5.82 7.46 36.14
CA THR A 285 4.47 6.94 35.88
C THR A 285 4.37 6.29 34.51
N ALA A 286 4.93 6.91 33.46
CA ALA A 286 4.92 6.40 32.11
C ALA A 286 5.68 5.07 32.00
N GLU A 287 6.83 4.94 32.66
CA GLU A 287 7.63 3.70 32.66
C GLU A 287 6.90 2.55 33.37
N VAL A 288 6.34 2.78 34.55
CA VAL A 288 5.56 1.77 35.29
C VAL A 288 4.36 1.30 34.47
N ILE A 289 3.65 2.21 33.80
CA ILE A 289 2.54 1.88 32.91
C ILE A 289 3.01 1.02 31.72
N ARG A 290 4.12 1.41 31.07
CA ARG A 290 4.69 0.67 29.93
C ARG A 290 5.13 -0.74 30.33
N GLU A 291 5.86 -0.85 31.42
CA GLU A 291 6.38 -2.13 31.91
C GLU A 291 5.25 -3.07 32.32
N THR A 292 4.29 -2.60 33.11
CA THR A 292 3.09 -3.38 33.50
C THR A 292 2.31 -3.84 32.26
N GLY A 293 2.15 -2.93 31.27
CA GLY A 293 1.48 -3.26 30.01
C GLY A 293 2.20 -4.31 29.19
N ARG A 294 3.52 -4.22 29.05
CA ARG A 294 4.33 -5.21 28.32
C ARG A 294 4.26 -6.59 28.97
N ASN A 295 4.40 -6.64 30.31
CA ASN A 295 4.44 -7.89 31.07
C ASN A 295 3.08 -8.60 31.08
N MET A 296 1.98 -7.85 31.19
CA MET A 296 0.64 -8.43 31.30
C MET A 296 -0.04 -8.67 29.95
N LEU A 297 -0.04 -7.66 29.06
CA LEU A 297 -0.76 -7.73 27.81
C LEU A 297 0.06 -8.40 26.70
N GLY A 298 1.40 -8.43 26.89
CA GLY A 298 2.36 -8.89 25.91
C GLY A 298 2.53 -7.95 24.74
N VAL A 299 3.55 -8.24 23.90
CA VAL A 299 3.90 -7.42 22.74
C VAL A 299 3.48 -8.10 21.43
N SER A 300 3.32 -7.30 20.37
CA SER A 300 3.00 -7.81 19.03
C SER A 300 4.18 -8.62 18.48
N SER A 301 3.88 -9.70 17.74
CA SER A 301 4.90 -10.55 17.11
C SER A 301 5.58 -9.87 15.91
N GLY A 302 5.09 -8.72 15.45
CA GLY A 302 5.55 -8.07 14.22
C GLY A 302 5.22 -8.82 12.93
N ARG A 303 4.67 -10.04 13.00
CA ARG A 303 4.25 -10.81 11.83
C ARG A 303 2.86 -10.38 11.38
N ARG A 304 2.71 -10.10 10.09
CA ARG A 304 1.41 -9.85 9.47
C ARG A 304 0.63 -11.18 9.46
N LYS A 305 -0.65 -11.17 9.82
CA LYS A 305 -1.52 -12.33 9.60
C LYS A 305 -1.70 -12.49 8.10
N GLU A 306 -1.52 -13.72 7.60
CA GLU A 306 -1.85 -14.06 6.22
C GLU A 306 -3.34 -13.80 5.99
N ASP A 307 -3.63 -12.88 5.09
CA ASP A 307 -4.99 -12.59 4.65
C ASP A 307 -5.41 -13.66 3.64
N LYS A 308 -6.33 -14.52 4.02
CA LYS A 308 -6.84 -15.59 3.15
C LYS A 308 -7.93 -15.04 2.21
N GLU A 309 -7.55 -14.62 1.01
CA GLU A 309 -8.55 -14.31 -0.04
C GLU A 309 -9.29 -15.57 -0.54
N THR A 310 -8.70 -16.74 -0.32
CA THR A 310 -9.29 -18.05 -0.63
C THR A 310 -9.98 -18.64 0.59
N TRP A 311 -10.75 -17.85 1.30
CA TRP A 311 -11.50 -18.24 2.51
C TRP A 311 -12.54 -19.34 2.24
N TRP A 312 -12.93 -19.57 0.97
CA TRP A 312 -13.81 -20.64 0.48
C TRP A 312 -13.06 -21.93 0.11
N TRP A 313 -11.71 -21.93 0.11
CA TRP A 313 -10.89 -23.06 -0.30
C TRP A 313 -10.82 -24.11 0.80
N ASN A 314 -11.06 -25.39 0.46
CA ASN A 314 -11.02 -26.54 1.36
C ASN A 314 -10.19 -27.70 0.79
N GLU A 315 -10.00 -28.74 1.57
CA GLU A 315 -9.21 -29.92 1.20
C GLU A 315 -9.85 -30.68 0.03
N GLU A 316 -11.19 -30.75 -0.05
CA GLU A 316 -11.90 -31.44 -1.15
C GLU A 316 -11.62 -30.81 -2.52
N VAL A 317 -11.60 -29.48 -2.57
CA VAL A 317 -11.21 -28.74 -3.79
C VAL A 317 -9.75 -28.99 -4.15
N GLN A 318 -8.86 -29.03 -3.14
CA GLN A 318 -7.43 -29.30 -3.34
C GLN A 318 -7.19 -30.67 -3.95
N ASP A 319 -7.83 -31.71 -3.39
CA ASP A 319 -7.71 -33.10 -3.87
C ASP A 319 -8.25 -33.25 -5.30
N SER A 320 -9.39 -32.65 -5.58
CA SER A 320 -9.98 -32.68 -6.94
C SER A 320 -9.04 -32.06 -7.98
N ILE A 321 -8.34 -30.98 -7.63
CA ILE A 321 -7.35 -30.34 -8.50
C ILE A 321 -6.13 -31.24 -8.69
N GLN A 322 -5.65 -31.92 -7.63
CA GLN A 322 -4.53 -32.84 -7.75
C GLN A 322 -4.88 -34.02 -8.68
N ARG A 323 -6.06 -34.62 -8.55
CA ARG A 323 -6.55 -35.70 -9.43
C ARG A 323 -6.63 -35.24 -10.89
N LYS A 324 -7.22 -34.06 -11.14
CA LYS A 324 -7.26 -33.49 -12.50
C LYS A 324 -5.86 -33.33 -13.11
N ARG A 325 -4.87 -32.88 -12.28
CA ARG A 325 -3.49 -32.72 -12.74
C ARG A 325 -2.85 -34.06 -13.12
N LEU A 326 -3.04 -35.08 -12.29
CA LEU A 326 -2.51 -36.41 -12.58
C LEU A 326 -3.10 -36.99 -13.88
N ALA A 327 -4.41 -36.85 -14.06
CA ALA A 327 -5.08 -37.27 -15.31
C ALA A 327 -4.58 -36.46 -16.53
N LYS A 328 -4.30 -35.17 -16.38
CA LYS A 328 -3.68 -34.37 -17.44
C LYS A 328 -2.28 -34.88 -17.80
N LYS A 329 -1.47 -35.20 -16.80
CA LYS A 329 -0.14 -35.77 -17.03
C LYS A 329 -0.22 -37.11 -17.74
N LYS A 330 -1.15 -37.99 -17.32
CA LYS A 330 -1.40 -39.30 -17.95
C LYS A 330 -1.80 -39.11 -19.42
N TRP A 331 -2.79 -38.25 -19.71
CA TRP A 331 -3.19 -37.96 -21.08
C TRP A 331 -2.07 -37.36 -21.93
N ASP A 332 -1.21 -36.50 -21.37
CA ASP A 332 -0.06 -35.93 -22.08
C ASP A 332 0.98 -37.04 -22.47
N MET A 333 1.08 -38.12 -21.67
CA MET A 333 1.99 -39.26 -21.90
C MET A 333 1.37 -40.32 -22.85
N ASP A 334 0.17 -40.81 -22.52
CA ASP A 334 -0.43 -41.98 -23.15
C ASP A 334 -1.21 -41.63 -24.43
N ARG A 335 -1.79 -40.41 -24.48
CA ARG A 335 -2.57 -39.88 -25.63
C ARG A 335 -3.74 -40.74 -26.07
N THR A 336 -4.29 -41.58 -25.19
CA THR A 336 -5.46 -42.41 -25.49
C THR A 336 -6.75 -41.60 -25.30
N GLU A 337 -7.84 -41.98 -25.97
CA GLU A 337 -9.13 -41.33 -25.81
C GLU A 337 -9.70 -41.55 -24.41
N GLU A 338 -9.38 -42.68 -23.77
CA GLU A 338 -9.75 -42.99 -22.39
C GLU A 338 -9.09 -41.98 -21.41
N SER A 339 -7.79 -41.76 -21.52
CA SER A 339 -7.09 -40.79 -20.66
C SER A 339 -7.55 -39.35 -20.91
N ARG A 340 -7.98 -39.04 -22.14
CA ARG A 340 -8.60 -37.76 -22.50
C ARG A 340 -9.96 -37.57 -21.83
N GLN A 341 -10.78 -38.64 -21.85
CA GLN A 341 -12.11 -38.63 -21.26
C GLN A 341 -12.02 -38.50 -19.74
N GLU A 342 -11.13 -39.28 -19.09
CA GLU A 342 -10.85 -39.15 -17.65
C GLU A 342 -10.47 -37.72 -17.26
N TYR A 343 -9.61 -37.06 -18.03
CA TYR A 343 -9.25 -35.67 -17.79
C TYR A 343 -10.44 -34.71 -17.93
N LYS A 344 -11.32 -34.89 -18.92
CA LYS A 344 -12.52 -34.08 -19.12
C LYS A 344 -13.49 -34.19 -17.94
N GLU A 345 -13.74 -35.41 -17.46
CA GLU A 345 -14.61 -35.66 -16.32
C GLU A 345 -14.11 -35.03 -15.05
N LEU A 346 -12.81 -35.17 -14.75
CA LEU A 346 -12.18 -34.51 -13.61
C LEU A 346 -12.16 -32.97 -13.74
N GLN A 347 -12.11 -32.45 -14.97
CA GLN A 347 -12.23 -31.02 -15.21
C GLN A 347 -13.63 -30.49 -14.87
N HIS A 348 -14.69 -31.24 -15.20
CA HIS A 348 -16.07 -30.92 -14.83
C HIS A 348 -16.26 -30.99 -13.30
N ARG A 349 -15.74 -32.05 -12.68
CA ARG A 349 -15.81 -32.23 -11.23
C ARG A 349 -15.14 -31.08 -10.45
N VAL A 350 -13.96 -30.66 -10.85
CA VAL A 350 -13.28 -29.49 -10.21
C VAL A 350 -14.13 -28.23 -10.30
N LYS A 351 -14.77 -27.97 -11.44
CA LYS A 351 -15.66 -26.80 -11.57
C LYS A 351 -16.84 -26.85 -10.61
N TRP A 352 -17.44 -28.02 -10.46
CA TRP A 352 -18.57 -28.23 -9.56
C TRP A 352 -18.16 -28.07 -8.10
N GLU A 353 -17.07 -28.71 -7.65
CA GLU A 353 -16.56 -28.59 -6.27
C GLU A 353 -16.19 -27.14 -5.90
N VAL A 354 -15.55 -26.41 -6.81
CA VAL A 354 -15.24 -24.99 -6.62
C VAL A 354 -16.52 -24.15 -6.47
N SER A 355 -17.56 -24.43 -7.28
CA SER A 355 -18.83 -23.71 -7.19
C SER A 355 -19.52 -23.97 -5.86
N LYS A 356 -19.59 -25.23 -5.43
CA LYS A 356 -20.18 -25.68 -4.17
C LYS A 356 -19.46 -25.08 -2.97
N ALA A 357 -18.11 -25.11 -2.95
CA ALA A 357 -17.32 -24.54 -1.87
C ALA A 357 -17.52 -23.03 -1.74
N LYS A 358 -17.59 -22.31 -2.87
CA LYS A 358 -17.89 -20.87 -2.89
C LYS A 358 -19.27 -20.57 -2.33
N GLN A 359 -20.30 -21.27 -2.80
CA GLN A 359 -21.67 -21.08 -2.34
C GLN A 359 -21.77 -21.27 -0.82
N LYS A 360 -21.26 -22.40 -0.31
CA LYS A 360 -21.24 -22.66 1.13
C LYS A 360 -20.57 -21.53 1.93
N ALA A 361 -19.43 -21.08 1.46
CA ALA A 361 -18.70 -20.02 2.14
C ALA A 361 -19.42 -18.65 2.08
N TYR A 362 -20.14 -18.36 1.00
CA TYR A 362 -21.02 -17.18 0.93
C TYR A 362 -22.22 -17.29 1.85
N ASP A 363 -22.87 -18.45 1.91
CA ASP A 363 -24.02 -18.67 2.80
C ASP A 363 -23.62 -18.51 4.28
N GLU A 364 -22.46 -19.04 4.67
CA GLU A 364 -21.89 -18.84 6.01
C GLU A 364 -21.54 -17.36 6.30
N LEU A 365 -21.08 -16.60 5.28
CA LEU A 365 -20.82 -15.17 5.41
C LEU A 365 -22.14 -14.40 5.59
N TYR A 366 -23.16 -14.68 4.77
CA TYR A 366 -24.48 -14.02 4.86
C TYR A 366 -25.16 -14.27 6.20
N THR A 367 -25.12 -15.51 6.68
CA THR A 367 -25.69 -15.85 8.02
C THR A 367 -25.02 -15.06 9.15
N ARG A 368 -23.70 -14.76 9.02
CA ARG A 368 -22.98 -13.93 10.01
C ARG A 368 -23.28 -12.44 9.88
N LEU A 369 -23.64 -11.95 8.70
CA LEU A 369 -23.91 -10.52 8.50
C LEU A 369 -25.08 -9.99 9.30
N ASP A 370 -26.05 -10.84 9.64
CA ASP A 370 -27.20 -10.50 10.49
C ASP A 370 -26.81 -10.25 11.95
N THR A 371 -25.56 -10.44 12.31
CA THR A 371 -25.03 -10.20 13.66
C THR A 371 -24.24 -8.88 13.72
N ARG A 372 -24.21 -8.23 14.90
CA ARG A 372 -23.43 -7.02 15.16
C ARG A 372 -21.91 -7.20 14.92
N GLU A 373 -21.43 -8.44 14.98
CA GLU A 373 -20.06 -8.81 14.65
C GLU A 373 -19.84 -8.95 13.15
N GLY A 374 -20.83 -9.45 12.42
CA GLY A 374 -20.80 -9.58 10.97
C GLY A 374 -20.70 -8.24 10.23
N GLU A 375 -21.34 -7.19 10.74
CA GLU A 375 -21.17 -5.83 10.19
C GLU A 375 -19.71 -5.38 10.24
N LYS A 376 -19.00 -5.65 11.34
CA LYS A 376 -17.56 -5.35 11.47
C LYS A 376 -16.71 -6.19 10.53
N ASP A 377 -17.10 -7.43 10.27
CA ASP A 377 -16.41 -8.34 9.35
C ASP A 377 -16.61 -7.88 7.90
N LEU A 378 -17.76 -7.36 7.54
CA LEU A 378 -18.01 -6.75 6.22
C LEU A 378 -17.09 -5.55 5.97
N TYR A 379 -17.01 -4.61 6.92
CA TYR A 379 -16.10 -3.46 6.81
C TYR A 379 -14.63 -3.88 6.75
N ARG A 380 -14.25 -4.94 7.49
CA ARG A 380 -12.89 -5.49 7.45
C ARG A 380 -12.59 -6.08 6.07
N LEU A 381 -13.51 -6.86 5.51
CA LEU A 381 -13.39 -7.46 4.18
C LEU A 381 -13.35 -6.39 3.08
N ALA A 382 -14.20 -5.37 3.16
CA ALA A 382 -14.20 -4.25 2.22
C ALA A 382 -12.87 -3.49 2.24
N ARG A 383 -12.33 -3.17 3.42
CA ARG A 383 -11.01 -2.52 3.56
C ARG A 383 -9.86 -3.40 3.08
N GLN A 384 -9.97 -4.72 3.25
CA GLN A 384 -8.98 -5.66 2.73
C GLN A 384 -9.00 -5.67 1.21
N ARG A 385 -10.19 -5.79 0.59
CA ARG A 385 -10.34 -5.73 -0.88
C ARG A 385 -9.85 -4.41 -1.48
N ASP A 386 -10.11 -3.29 -0.80
CA ASP A 386 -9.58 -1.98 -1.22
C ASP A 386 -8.04 -1.97 -1.19
N ARG A 387 -7.42 -2.49 -0.13
CA ARG A 387 -5.95 -2.60 -0.04
C ARG A 387 -5.36 -3.53 -1.08
N ASP A 388 -6.01 -4.69 -1.31
CA ASP A 388 -5.53 -5.67 -2.28
C ASP A 388 -5.68 -5.17 -3.71
N GLY A 389 -6.66 -4.29 -3.96
CA GLY A 389 -6.87 -3.61 -5.24
C GLY A 389 -5.84 -2.53 -5.57
N LYS A 390 -5.05 -2.06 -4.61
CA LYS A 390 -4.01 -1.05 -4.86
C LYS A 390 -2.78 -1.66 -5.52
N ASP A 391 -2.30 -1.04 -6.59
CA ASP A 391 -1.12 -1.50 -7.32
C ASP A 391 0.13 -1.45 -6.46
N VAL A 392 0.38 -0.29 -5.85
CA VAL A 392 1.52 -0.08 -4.95
C VAL A 392 1.01 -0.03 -3.51
N GLN A 393 1.44 -0.98 -2.69
CA GLN A 393 1.02 -1.05 -1.28
C GLN A 393 1.85 -0.14 -0.36
N GLN A 394 3.15 -0.06 -0.62
CA GLN A 394 4.09 0.79 0.11
C GLN A 394 5.15 1.32 -0.85
N VAL A 395 5.30 2.63 -0.90
CA VAL A 395 6.31 3.27 -1.72
C VAL A 395 7.65 3.20 -0.99
N ARG A 396 8.57 2.40 -1.50
CA ARG A 396 9.92 2.23 -0.95
C ARG A 396 10.95 3.14 -1.59
N VAL A 397 10.64 3.70 -2.74
CA VAL A 397 11.51 4.58 -3.51
C VAL A 397 10.80 5.90 -3.75
N ILE A 398 11.52 7.00 -3.70
CA ILE A 398 11.02 8.36 -3.97
C ILE A 398 11.98 9.09 -4.90
N LYS A 399 11.51 10.13 -5.54
CA LYS A 399 12.32 11.01 -6.39
C LYS A 399 13.00 12.08 -5.56
N ASP A 400 14.23 12.39 -5.95
CA ASP A 400 14.91 13.58 -5.48
C ASP A 400 14.31 14.86 -6.12
N ARG A 401 14.95 16.01 -5.90
CA ARG A 401 14.50 17.29 -6.48
C ARG A 401 14.66 17.34 -8.00
N ASP A 402 15.62 16.59 -8.55
CA ASP A 402 15.93 16.52 -9.97
C ASP A 402 15.08 15.46 -10.70
N GLY A 403 14.16 14.79 -9.99
CA GLY A 403 13.29 13.74 -10.55
C GLY A 403 13.96 12.36 -10.64
N ARG A 404 15.18 12.17 -10.12
CA ARG A 404 15.86 10.88 -10.11
C ARG A 404 15.32 9.99 -9.00
N VAL A 405 15.15 8.72 -9.29
CA VAL A 405 14.60 7.73 -8.33
C VAL A 405 15.70 7.31 -7.35
N LEU A 406 15.46 7.55 -6.08
CA LEU A 406 16.31 7.11 -4.98
C LEU A 406 15.93 5.70 -4.56
N THR A 407 16.90 4.79 -4.52
CA THR A 407 16.69 3.35 -4.26
C THR A 407 17.31 2.86 -2.95
N SER A 408 18.35 3.57 -2.43
CA SER A 408 18.94 3.20 -1.14
C SER A 408 18.06 3.66 0.03
N GLU A 409 17.94 2.83 1.06
CA GLU A 409 17.13 3.12 2.26
C GLU A 409 17.54 4.44 2.91
N GLU A 410 18.84 4.70 3.00
CA GLU A 410 19.42 5.93 3.56
C GLU A 410 19.04 7.18 2.75
N SER A 411 19.15 7.11 1.42
CA SER A 411 18.80 8.23 0.54
C SER A 411 17.31 8.55 0.60
N VAL A 412 16.45 7.52 0.65
CA VAL A 412 15.00 7.69 0.80
C VAL A 412 14.64 8.30 2.14
N GLN A 413 15.27 7.84 3.25
CA GLN A 413 15.04 8.41 4.58
C GLN A 413 15.50 9.86 4.62
N ARG A 414 16.70 10.17 4.09
CA ARG A 414 17.25 11.52 4.01
C ARG A 414 16.30 12.44 3.23
N ARG A 415 15.80 12.00 2.09
CA ARG A 415 14.88 12.79 1.26
C ARG A 415 13.55 13.11 1.96
N TRP A 416 12.99 12.13 2.72
CA TRP A 416 11.81 12.37 3.52
C TRP A 416 12.08 13.37 4.66
N LYS A 417 13.23 13.27 5.33
CA LYS A 417 13.65 14.21 6.36
C LYS A 417 13.73 15.62 5.77
N GLU A 418 14.53 15.81 4.71
CA GLU A 418 14.72 17.11 4.04
C GLU A 418 13.38 17.74 3.64
N TYR A 419 12.50 16.96 3.05
CA TYR A 419 11.20 17.45 2.58
C TYR A 419 10.32 17.98 3.71
N PHE A 420 10.19 17.23 4.81
CA PHE A 420 9.34 17.66 5.93
C PHE A 420 10.02 18.70 6.82
N GLU A 421 11.34 18.65 6.97
CA GLU A 421 12.11 19.64 7.71
C GLU A 421 11.98 21.02 7.05
N GLU A 422 12.14 21.10 5.74
CA GLU A 422 11.90 22.32 4.97
C GLU A 422 10.46 22.79 5.10
N LEU A 423 9.49 21.89 4.86
CA LEU A 423 8.08 22.24 4.89
C LEU A 423 7.63 22.86 6.22
N MET A 424 8.16 22.35 7.35
CA MET A 424 7.75 22.75 8.70
C MET A 424 8.55 23.92 9.28
N ASN A 425 9.71 24.23 8.69
CA ASN A 425 10.59 25.27 9.15
C ASN A 425 10.81 26.39 8.11
N GLU A 426 10.07 26.35 6.99
CA GLU A 426 10.14 27.40 5.98
C GLU A 426 9.66 28.72 6.60
N GLU A 427 10.55 29.71 6.63
CA GLU A 427 10.21 31.07 7.03
C GLU A 427 9.52 31.79 5.86
N ASN A 428 8.32 32.28 6.11
CA ASN A 428 7.63 33.11 5.13
C ASN A 428 8.22 34.52 5.17
N GLU A 429 8.68 35.04 4.04
CA GLU A 429 9.05 36.44 3.88
C GLU A 429 7.82 37.32 4.15
N ARG A 430 7.91 38.16 5.16
CA ARG A 430 6.85 39.08 5.54
C ARG A 430 7.43 40.30 6.26
N GLU A 431 6.73 41.42 6.20
CA GLU A 431 7.03 42.55 6.99
C GLU A 431 6.86 42.20 8.48
N LYS A 432 7.91 42.44 9.28
CA LYS A 432 7.84 42.29 10.74
C LYS A 432 6.92 43.36 11.28
N ARG A 433 5.88 42.95 11.99
CA ARG A 433 5.01 43.93 12.69
C ARG A 433 5.79 44.65 13.78
N VAL A 434 5.73 45.96 13.76
CA VAL A 434 6.41 46.81 14.71
C VAL A 434 5.53 47.08 15.96
N GLU A 435 4.21 46.83 15.86
CA GLU A 435 3.27 47.07 16.96
C GLU A 435 3.33 45.95 17.99
N GLY A 436 3.83 46.30 19.20
CA GLY A 436 3.73 45.45 20.38
C GLY A 436 2.28 45.38 20.88
N VAL A 437 1.75 44.17 21.05
CA VAL A 437 0.48 43.99 21.77
C VAL A 437 0.79 43.86 23.26
N ASN A 438 0.11 44.63 24.10
CA ASN A 438 0.26 44.54 25.54
C ASN A 438 -0.13 43.16 26.03
N SER A 439 0.76 42.51 26.78
CA SER A 439 0.47 41.23 27.42
C SER A 439 -0.58 41.41 28.52
N VAL A 440 -1.57 40.55 28.55
CA VAL A 440 -2.60 40.56 29.60
C VAL A 440 -2.16 39.60 30.70
N GLU A 441 -1.66 40.15 31.81
CA GLU A 441 -1.35 39.34 32.98
C GLU A 441 -2.62 39.12 33.81
N GLN A 442 -3.31 38.04 33.55
CA GLN A 442 -4.47 37.60 34.34
C GLN A 442 -4.13 36.36 35.15
N LYS A 443 -4.68 36.27 36.35
CA LYS A 443 -4.59 35.08 37.17
C LYS A 443 -5.34 33.93 36.48
N VAL A 444 -4.64 32.84 36.19
CA VAL A 444 -5.22 31.64 35.58
C VAL A 444 -5.60 30.64 36.67
N ASP A 445 -6.84 30.22 36.68
CA ASP A 445 -7.35 29.23 37.62
C ASP A 445 -6.74 27.86 37.43
N LYS A 446 -6.60 27.09 38.53
CA LYS A 446 -6.17 25.70 38.48
C LYS A 446 -7.12 24.86 37.64
N ILE A 447 -6.55 23.84 36.99
CA ILE A 447 -7.32 22.86 36.21
C ILE A 447 -8.10 21.97 37.19
N ARG A 448 -9.38 21.78 36.87
CA ARG A 448 -10.30 20.96 37.69
C ARG A 448 -10.46 19.56 37.14
N LYS A 449 -10.77 18.59 38.02
CA LYS A 449 -11.01 17.21 37.67
C LYS A 449 -12.12 17.02 36.58
N ASP A 450 -13.16 17.90 36.63
CA ASP A 450 -14.23 17.85 35.63
C ASP A 450 -13.77 18.21 34.20
N GLU A 451 -12.81 19.10 34.06
CA GLU A 451 -12.25 19.48 32.76
C GLU A 451 -11.45 18.31 32.16
N VAL A 452 -10.61 17.66 32.97
CA VAL A 452 -9.84 16.47 32.57
C VAL A 452 -10.77 15.31 32.20
N ARG A 453 -11.81 15.06 33.02
CA ARG A 453 -12.82 14.01 32.76
C ARG A 453 -13.55 14.26 31.44
N LYS A 454 -13.96 15.51 31.16
CA LYS A 454 -14.57 15.89 29.90
C LYS A 454 -13.64 15.70 28.70
N ALA A 455 -12.38 16.08 28.82
CA ALA A 455 -11.35 15.86 27.79
C ALA A 455 -11.15 14.37 27.50
N LEU A 456 -11.00 13.55 28.56
CA LEU A 456 -10.81 12.10 28.44
C LEU A 456 -12.02 11.40 27.78
N LYS A 457 -13.25 11.80 28.12
CA LYS A 457 -14.48 11.27 27.51
C LYS A 457 -14.56 11.57 26.00
N ARG A 458 -14.08 12.74 25.57
CA ARG A 458 -14.09 13.16 24.15
C ARG A 458 -13.02 12.46 23.31
N MET A 459 -11.99 11.88 23.91
CA MET A 459 -10.93 11.17 23.19
C MET A 459 -11.45 9.85 22.60
N LYS A 460 -11.27 9.67 21.29
CA LYS A 460 -11.66 8.44 20.58
C LYS A 460 -10.64 7.33 20.82
N SER A 461 -11.13 6.15 21.18
CA SER A 461 -10.32 4.92 21.29
C SER A 461 -9.97 4.31 19.93
N GLY A 462 -8.95 3.45 19.86
CA GLY A 462 -8.54 2.76 18.63
C GLY A 462 -7.71 3.62 17.67
N LYS A 463 -7.10 4.71 18.15
CA LYS A 463 -6.19 5.55 17.37
C LYS A 463 -4.75 5.07 17.47
N ALA A 464 -3.92 5.45 16.49
CA ALA A 464 -2.49 5.13 16.50
C ALA A 464 -1.79 5.81 17.69
N VAL A 465 -0.91 5.07 18.34
CA VAL A 465 -0.13 5.53 19.49
C VAL A 465 1.00 6.49 19.07
N GLY A 466 1.35 7.40 19.95
CA GLY A 466 2.53 8.26 19.84
C GLY A 466 3.85 7.56 20.19
N PRO A 467 4.96 8.32 20.28
CA PRO A 467 6.26 7.76 20.63
C PRO A 467 6.34 7.15 22.03
N ASP A 468 5.54 7.65 22.96
CA ASP A 468 5.47 7.21 24.36
C ASP A 468 4.81 5.83 24.57
N ASP A 469 4.28 5.21 23.54
CA ASP A 469 3.56 3.93 23.55
C ASP A 469 2.40 3.86 24.56
N ILE A 470 1.85 4.99 25.02
CA ILE A 470 0.71 5.05 25.96
C ILE A 470 -0.55 5.50 25.20
N LEU A 471 -1.56 4.60 25.16
CA LEU A 471 -2.85 4.86 24.52
C LEU A 471 -3.84 5.52 25.49
N VAL A 472 -4.80 6.26 24.94
CA VAL A 472 -5.91 6.83 25.75
C VAL A 472 -6.71 5.75 26.47
N GLU A 473 -6.75 4.53 25.96
CA GLU A 473 -7.39 3.38 26.58
C GLU A 473 -6.83 3.06 27.97
N VAL A 474 -5.54 3.29 28.19
CA VAL A 474 -4.90 3.14 29.51
C VAL A 474 -5.53 4.10 30.51
N TRP A 475 -5.61 5.39 30.16
CA TRP A 475 -6.22 6.40 31.04
C TRP A 475 -7.70 6.15 31.29
N LYS A 476 -8.45 5.68 30.27
CA LYS A 476 -9.84 5.27 30.45
C LYS A 476 -10.00 4.05 31.34
N CYS A 477 -9.09 3.09 31.23
CA CYS A 477 -9.07 1.90 32.10
C CYS A 477 -8.80 2.30 33.56
N LEU A 478 -7.88 3.20 33.83
CA LEU A 478 -7.53 3.64 35.21
C LEU A 478 -8.63 4.50 35.88
N GLY A 479 -9.56 5.06 35.12
CA GLY A 479 -10.72 5.79 35.64
C GLY A 479 -10.38 7.01 36.49
N GLU A 480 -10.89 7.08 37.73
CA GLU A 480 -10.68 8.25 38.61
C GLU A 480 -9.22 8.44 39.04
N ALA A 481 -8.47 7.37 39.24
CA ALA A 481 -7.03 7.48 39.53
C ALA A 481 -6.27 8.21 38.40
N ALA A 482 -6.65 7.94 37.13
CA ALA A 482 -6.10 8.67 36.00
C ALA A 482 -6.50 10.14 36.03
N VAL A 483 -7.75 10.47 36.36
CA VAL A 483 -8.25 11.85 36.45
C VAL A 483 -7.50 12.62 37.53
N GLU A 484 -7.23 12.01 38.68
CA GLU A 484 -6.47 12.62 39.78
C GLU A 484 -5.03 12.92 39.36
N PHE A 485 -4.34 11.90 38.86
CA PHE A 485 -2.98 12.04 38.37
C PHE A 485 -2.86 13.12 37.26
N LEU A 486 -3.68 13.01 36.21
CA LEU A 486 -3.65 13.94 35.08
C LEU A 486 -3.98 15.38 35.53
N THR A 487 -4.88 15.55 36.50
CA THR A 487 -5.20 16.88 37.04
C THR A 487 -4.01 17.48 37.77
N SER A 488 -3.31 16.69 38.62
CA SER A 488 -2.08 17.11 39.28
C SER A 488 -0.98 17.45 38.29
N LEU A 489 -0.73 16.55 37.33
CA LEU A 489 0.28 16.75 36.30
C LEU A 489 0.01 18.00 35.45
N PHE A 490 -1.21 18.21 34.99
CA PHE A 490 -1.58 19.35 34.17
C PHE A 490 -1.49 20.68 34.94
N ASN A 491 -1.80 20.67 36.24
CA ASN A 491 -1.59 21.85 37.09
C ASN A 491 -0.10 22.18 37.25
N ARG A 492 0.76 21.19 37.41
CA ARG A 492 2.22 21.41 37.43
C ARG A 492 2.74 21.96 36.10
N VAL A 493 2.29 21.40 34.97
CA VAL A 493 2.65 21.94 33.64
C VAL A 493 2.15 23.38 33.49
N LEU A 494 0.95 23.70 33.99
CA LEU A 494 0.40 25.04 33.94
C LEU A 494 1.17 25.98 34.84
N GLU A 495 1.62 25.55 36.02
CA GLU A 495 2.39 26.37 36.97
C GLU A 495 3.82 26.64 36.51
N SER A 496 4.51 25.60 36.01
CA SER A 496 5.87 25.69 35.49
C SER A 496 5.97 26.23 34.06
N GLU A 497 4.85 26.26 33.33
CA GLU A 497 4.78 26.59 31.91
C GLU A 497 5.66 25.70 31.03
N ARG A 498 5.98 24.48 31.52
CA ARG A 498 6.85 23.50 30.85
C ARG A 498 6.21 22.12 30.82
N MET A 499 6.11 21.56 29.62
CA MET A 499 5.65 20.19 29.45
C MET A 499 6.80 19.17 29.57
N PRO A 500 6.51 17.88 29.87
CA PRO A 500 7.51 16.80 29.87
C PRO A 500 8.28 16.70 28.56
N GLU A 501 9.59 16.46 28.61
CA GLU A 501 10.45 16.36 27.44
C GLU A 501 10.00 15.24 26.46
N GLU A 502 9.48 14.13 26.98
CA GLU A 502 8.98 13.02 26.14
C GLU A 502 7.83 13.45 25.22
N TRP A 503 7.02 14.45 25.61
CA TRP A 503 5.91 14.96 24.80
C TRP A 503 6.36 15.81 23.61
N ARG A 504 7.60 16.28 23.61
CA ARG A 504 8.20 17.05 22.49
C ARG A 504 8.51 16.18 21.29
N ARG A 505 8.51 14.86 21.47
CA ARG A 505 8.76 13.91 20.40
C ARG A 505 7.48 13.55 19.65
N SER A 506 7.60 13.41 18.33
CA SER A 506 6.50 12.98 17.48
C SER A 506 6.99 12.10 16.34
N VAL A 507 6.09 11.30 15.79
CA VAL A 507 6.35 10.48 14.60
C VAL A 507 5.43 10.95 13.47
N LEU A 508 6.03 11.37 12.36
CA LEU A 508 5.32 11.78 11.18
C LEU A 508 5.21 10.60 10.22
N VAL A 509 4.00 10.32 9.73
CA VAL A 509 3.73 9.24 8.77
C VAL A 509 3.24 9.86 7.48
N PRO A 510 3.98 9.72 6.37
CA PRO A 510 3.54 10.17 5.06
C PRO A 510 2.35 9.32 4.56
N ILE A 511 1.26 9.96 4.16
CA ILE A 511 0.10 9.30 3.55
C ILE A 511 -0.13 9.87 2.16
N PHE A 512 -0.14 9.02 1.15
CA PHE A 512 -0.37 9.41 -0.24
C PHE A 512 -1.77 10.00 -0.43
N LYS A 513 -1.85 11.12 -1.15
CA LYS A 513 -3.11 11.84 -1.44
C LYS A 513 -4.00 11.13 -2.47
N ASN A 514 -3.56 10.00 -3.02
CA ASN A 514 -4.17 9.27 -4.15
C ASN A 514 -4.30 10.14 -5.43
N LYS A 515 -3.44 11.12 -5.61
CA LYS A 515 -3.38 12.01 -6.77
C LYS A 515 -1.92 12.35 -7.07
N GLY A 516 -1.57 12.37 -8.36
CA GLY A 516 -0.22 12.67 -8.83
C GLY A 516 0.74 11.49 -8.70
N ASP A 517 2.03 11.76 -8.93
CA ASP A 517 3.09 10.75 -8.88
C ASP A 517 3.33 10.26 -7.45
N VAL A 518 3.21 8.96 -7.25
CA VAL A 518 3.39 8.27 -5.96
C VAL A 518 4.84 8.36 -5.45
N GLN A 519 5.80 8.63 -6.31
CA GLN A 519 7.21 8.78 -5.95
C GLN A 519 7.59 10.23 -5.57
N SER A 520 6.68 11.19 -5.71
CA SER A 520 6.91 12.58 -5.33
C SER A 520 6.44 12.85 -3.90
N CYS A 521 7.35 13.37 -3.05
CA CYS A 521 7.04 13.72 -1.66
C CYS A 521 5.89 14.76 -1.55
N SER A 522 5.74 15.68 -2.50
CA SER A 522 4.70 16.71 -2.52
C SER A 522 3.28 16.15 -2.56
N ASN A 523 3.11 14.92 -3.08
CA ASN A 523 1.83 14.23 -3.18
C ASN A 523 1.42 13.49 -1.89
N TYR A 524 2.14 13.74 -0.80
CA TYR A 524 1.85 13.15 0.51
C TYR A 524 1.38 14.19 1.52
N ARG A 525 0.57 13.73 2.47
CA ARG A 525 0.23 14.46 3.70
C ARG A 525 0.98 13.83 4.86
N GLY A 526 1.60 14.65 5.71
CA GLY A 526 2.18 14.20 6.96
C GLY A 526 1.09 14.04 8.02
N ILE A 527 0.96 12.85 8.63
CA ILE A 527 0.15 12.69 9.85
C ILE A 527 1.09 12.59 11.03
N LYS A 528 1.04 13.59 11.92
CA LYS A 528 1.86 13.68 13.12
C LYS A 528 1.23 12.84 14.25
N LEU A 529 1.93 11.82 14.71
CA LEU A 529 1.55 10.98 15.84
C LEU A 529 2.26 11.51 17.08
N MET A 530 1.50 12.07 17.99
CA MET A 530 1.98 12.65 19.26
C MET A 530 1.43 11.82 20.43
N SER A 531 2.03 11.98 21.63
CA SER A 531 1.51 11.41 22.88
C SER A 531 0.01 11.64 23.03
N HIS A 532 -0.72 10.61 23.42
CA HIS A 532 -2.15 10.77 23.72
C HIS A 532 -2.38 11.59 25.00
N THR A 533 -1.42 11.58 25.92
CA THR A 533 -1.48 12.39 27.14
C THR A 533 -1.26 13.85 26.81
N MET A 534 -0.32 14.18 25.93
CA MET A 534 -0.18 15.54 25.42
C MET A 534 -1.46 16.02 24.71
N LYS A 535 -2.13 15.17 23.92
CA LYS A 535 -3.41 15.52 23.32
C LYS A 535 -4.53 15.76 24.32
N LEU A 536 -4.49 15.11 25.47
CA LEU A 536 -5.42 15.42 26.57
C LEU A 536 -5.13 16.81 27.15
N TRP A 537 -3.87 17.13 27.39
CA TRP A 537 -3.42 18.45 27.80
C TRP A 537 -3.86 19.53 26.82
N GLU A 538 -3.55 19.37 25.53
CA GLU A 538 -3.98 20.26 24.45
C GLU A 538 -5.49 20.51 24.47
N ARG A 539 -6.32 19.48 24.66
CA ARG A 539 -7.78 19.62 24.74
C ARG A 539 -8.27 20.41 25.95
N VAL A 540 -7.59 20.30 27.09
CA VAL A 540 -7.92 21.08 28.27
C VAL A 540 -7.60 22.54 28.02
N VAL A 541 -6.42 22.83 27.48
CA VAL A 541 -5.99 24.20 27.13
C VAL A 541 -6.93 24.77 26.06
N GLU A 542 -7.19 24.05 24.98
CA GLU A 542 -8.12 24.47 23.91
C GLU A 542 -9.50 24.80 24.45
N ALA A 543 -10.07 23.98 25.34
CA ALA A 543 -11.37 24.22 25.91
C ALA A 543 -11.44 25.48 26.78
N ARG A 544 -10.30 25.90 27.38
CA ARG A 544 -10.18 27.15 28.13
C ARG A 544 -10.01 28.35 27.20
N LEU A 545 -9.16 28.24 26.18
CA LEU A 545 -8.95 29.27 25.18
C LEU A 545 -10.24 29.63 24.44
N ARG A 546 -11.06 28.64 24.10
CA ARG A 546 -12.38 28.85 23.43
C ARG A 546 -13.37 29.67 24.26
N LYS A 547 -13.16 29.84 25.53
CA LYS A 547 -14.00 30.72 26.37
C LYS A 547 -13.60 32.19 26.31
N VAL A 548 -12.38 32.46 25.88
CA VAL A 548 -11.78 33.80 25.84
C VAL A 548 -11.75 34.33 24.40
N VAL A 549 -11.41 33.44 23.45
CA VAL A 549 -11.24 33.85 22.04
C VAL A 549 -12.57 33.83 21.31
N GLU A 550 -12.99 34.96 20.80
CA GLU A 550 -14.12 35.10 19.89
C GLU A 550 -13.68 34.82 18.47
N ILE A 551 -14.37 33.87 17.82
CA ILE A 551 -14.13 33.50 16.44
C ILE A 551 -15.28 33.98 15.58
N CYS A 552 -14.93 34.58 14.44
CA CYS A 552 -15.88 35.11 13.47
C CYS A 552 -17.01 34.10 13.14
N GLU A 553 -18.25 34.57 13.08
CA GLU A 553 -19.42 33.72 12.81
C GLU A 553 -19.36 33.05 11.45
N GLN A 554 -18.67 33.61 10.48
CA GLN A 554 -18.49 33.06 9.13
C GLN A 554 -17.48 31.91 9.11
N GLN A 555 -16.78 31.62 10.20
CA GLN A 555 -15.91 30.46 10.34
C GLN A 555 -16.74 29.18 10.51
N TYR A 556 -16.74 28.29 9.51
CA TYR A 556 -17.45 27.01 9.58
C TYR A 556 -16.51 25.86 9.97
N GLY A 557 -15.26 25.89 9.50
CA GLY A 557 -14.27 24.84 9.80
C GLY A 557 -13.87 24.80 11.27
N PHE A 558 -13.80 23.59 11.85
CA PHE A 558 -13.41 23.31 13.23
C PHE A 558 -14.25 23.98 14.33
N MET A 559 -15.43 24.50 13.99
CA MET A 559 -16.36 25.11 14.93
C MET A 559 -17.38 24.09 15.46
N PRO A 560 -17.68 24.11 16.77
CA PRO A 560 -18.75 23.29 17.34
C PRO A 560 -20.09 23.62 16.69
N ARG A 561 -20.88 22.59 16.36
CA ARG A 561 -22.22 22.70 15.76
C ARG A 561 -22.28 23.34 14.37
N LYS A 562 -21.14 23.55 13.70
CA LYS A 562 -21.08 23.99 12.30
C LYS A 562 -20.46 22.89 11.44
N SER A 563 -20.91 22.76 10.19
CA SER A 563 -20.45 21.77 9.24
C SER A 563 -20.15 22.41 7.88
N THR A 564 -19.44 21.68 7.03
CA THR A 564 -19.25 22.08 5.62
C THR A 564 -20.57 22.17 4.86
N THR A 565 -21.57 21.37 5.25
CA THR A 565 -22.93 21.42 4.67
C THR A 565 -23.57 22.77 4.92
N ASP A 566 -23.40 23.36 6.11
CA ASP A 566 -23.96 24.68 6.45
C ASP A 566 -23.32 25.77 5.59
N ALA A 567 -22.00 25.69 5.34
CA ALA A 567 -21.30 26.63 4.47
C ALA A 567 -21.79 26.52 3.01
N ILE A 568 -21.95 25.29 2.50
CA ILE A 568 -22.49 25.03 1.16
C ILE A 568 -23.90 25.55 1.06
N PHE A 569 -24.75 25.35 2.08
CA PHE A 569 -26.13 25.82 2.10
C PHE A 569 -26.22 27.35 2.10
N ALA A 570 -25.39 28.03 2.90
CA ALA A 570 -25.32 29.49 2.92
C ALA A 570 -24.93 30.05 1.55
N LEU A 571 -23.92 29.47 0.90
CA LEU A 571 -23.51 29.87 -0.44
C LEU A 571 -24.64 29.63 -1.48
N ARG A 572 -25.30 28.49 -1.38
CA ARG A 572 -26.44 28.17 -2.27
C ARG A 572 -27.58 29.16 -2.15
N ILE A 573 -27.98 29.51 -0.94
CA ILE A 573 -29.01 30.55 -0.72
C ILE A 573 -28.59 31.88 -1.32
N LEU A 574 -27.30 32.25 -1.13
CA LEU A 574 -26.78 33.48 -1.72
C LEU A 574 -26.88 33.47 -3.24
N MET A 575 -26.46 32.38 -3.87
CA MET A 575 -26.54 32.20 -5.34
C MET A 575 -27.99 32.25 -5.84
N GLU A 576 -28.96 31.65 -5.13
CA GLU A 576 -30.36 31.67 -5.47
C GLU A 576 -30.93 33.10 -5.40
N LYS A 577 -30.63 33.87 -4.34
CA LYS A 577 -31.04 35.25 -4.20
C LYS A 577 -30.52 36.18 -5.30
N TYR A 578 -29.25 36.01 -5.70
CA TYR A 578 -28.65 36.79 -6.77
C TYR A 578 -29.28 36.43 -8.14
N ARG A 579 -29.54 35.13 -8.36
CA ARG A 579 -30.23 34.67 -9.57
C ARG A 579 -31.66 35.21 -9.68
N ASP A 580 -32.41 35.13 -8.60
CA ASP A 580 -33.81 35.63 -8.56
C ASP A 580 -33.86 37.15 -8.76
N GLY A 581 -32.85 37.87 -8.24
CA GLY A 581 -32.69 39.30 -8.45
C GLY A 581 -32.05 39.68 -9.78
N GLN A 582 -31.76 38.72 -10.67
CA GLN A 582 -31.04 38.90 -11.95
C GLN A 582 -29.75 39.71 -11.80
N ARG A 583 -29.01 39.51 -10.72
CA ARG A 583 -27.73 40.17 -10.42
C ARG A 583 -26.57 39.22 -10.60
N GLU A 584 -25.42 39.75 -11.04
CA GLU A 584 -24.18 38.96 -11.12
C GLU A 584 -23.60 38.72 -9.71
N LEU A 585 -23.14 37.50 -9.47
CA LEU A 585 -22.40 37.09 -8.26
C LEU A 585 -21.06 36.57 -8.66
N HIS A 586 -20.01 37.28 -8.31
CA HIS A 586 -18.61 36.83 -8.49
C HIS A 586 -18.13 36.09 -7.25
N CYS A 587 -17.72 34.83 -7.40
CA CYS A 587 -17.19 34.00 -6.33
C CYS A 587 -15.73 33.67 -6.60
N VAL A 588 -14.86 33.92 -5.63
CA VAL A 588 -13.45 33.53 -5.66
C VAL A 588 -13.22 32.50 -4.57
N PHE A 589 -12.67 31.34 -4.93
CA PHE A 589 -12.28 30.28 -4.01
C PHE A 589 -10.78 30.28 -3.87
N VAL A 590 -10.30 30.48 -2.62
CA VAL A 590 -8.86 30.49 -2.29
C VAL A 590 -8.55 29.22 -1.51
N ASP A 591 -7.64 28.38 -2.03
CA ASP A 591 -7.11 27.20 -1.36
C ASP A 591 -5.64 27.43 -0.99
N LEU A 592 -5.33 27.37 0.29
CA LEU A 592 -3.98 27.59 0.79
C LEU A 592 -3.20 26.27 0.83
N GLU A 593 -2.04 26.23 0.18
CA GLU A 593 -1.19 25.05 0.15
C GLU A 593 -0.57 24.78 1.53
N LYS A 594 -0.95 23.65 2.14
CA LYS A 594 -0.40 23.15 3.43
C LYS A 594 -0.44 24.20 4.55
N ALA A 595 -1.50 24.96 4.62
CA ALA A 595 -1.63 26.10 5.53
C ALA A 595 -1.29 25.78 6.99
N TYR A 596 -1.69 24.60 7.50
CA TYR A 596 -1.41 24.21 8.89
C TYR A 596 0.04 23.82 9.15
N ASP A 597 0.77 23.38 8.12
CA ASP A 597 2.19 23.03 8.23
C ASP A 597 3.09 24.27 8.14
N ARG A 598 2.54 25.41 7.66
CA ARG A 598 3.26 26.65 7.37
C ARG A 598 2.79 27.85 8.21
N VAL A 599 2.14 27.64 9.35
CA VAL A 599 1.66 28.73 10.20
C VAL A 599 2.85 29.49 10.81
N PRO A 600 2.98 30.82 10.56
CA PRO A 600 4.01 31.61 11.20
C PRO A 600 3.76 31.73 12.69
N ARG A 601 4.69 31.21 13.51
CA ARG A 601 4.51 31.14 14.98
C ARG A 601 4.34 32.50 15.63
N GLU A 602 5.14 33.48 15.22
CA GLU A 602 5.04 34.86 15.77
C GLU A 602 3.65 35.46 15.52
N GLU A 603 3.02 35.20 14.38
CA GLU A 603 1.65 35.61 14.10
C GLU A 603 0.64 34.92 15.01
N LEU A 604 0.86 33.65 15.31
CA LEU A 604 0.00 32.96 16.26
C LEU A 604 0.06 33.57 17.64
N TRP A 605 1.29 33.92 18.15
CA TRP A 605 1.47 34.57 19.43
C TRP A 605 0.85 35.98 19.44
N TYR A 606 1.04 36.72 18.38
CA TYR A 606 0.41 38.03 18.20
C TYR A 606 -1.11 37.92 18.23
N CYS A 607 -1.71 37.03 17.45
CA CYS A 607 -3.16 36.83 17.39
C CYS A 607 -3.74 36.40 18.75
N MET A 608 -3.06 35.52 19.49
CA MET A 608 -3.49 35.11 20.83
C MET A 608 -3.54 36.29 21.77
N ARG A 609 -2.48 37.14 21.84
CA ARG A 609 -2.43 38.34 22.66
C ARG A 609 -3.51 39.33 22.25
N LYS A 610 -3.67 39.58 20.96
CA LYS A 610 -4.71 40.49 20.43
C LYS A 610 -6.13 40.03 20.76
N SER A 611 -6.35 38.71 20.86
CA SER A 611 -7.64 38.12 21.28
C SER A 611 -7.83 38.11 22.80
N GLY A 612 -6.96 38.80 23.61
CA GLY A 612 -7.09 38.91 25.06
C GLY A 612 -6.73 37.64 25.84
N VAL A 613 -5.96 36.72 25.22
CA VAL A 613 -5.50 35.52 25.89
C VAL A 613 -4.44 35.88 26.94
N ALA A 614 -4.62 35.36 28.18
CA ALA A 614 -3.66 35.60 29.27
C ALA A 614 -2.26 35.09 28.86
N GLU A 615 -1.23 35.90 29.17
CA GLU A 615 0.16 35.63 28.75
C GLU A 615 0.66 34.26 29.21
N LYS A 616 0.20 33.73 30.32
CA LYS A 616 0.48 32.40 30.81
C LYS A 616 0.09 31.32 29.80
N TYR A 617 -1.07 31.44 29.13
CA TYR A 617 -1.45 30.51 28.10
C TYR A 617 -0.63 30.69 26.82
N VAL A 618 -0.24 31.93 26.49
CA VAL A 618 0.66 32.17 25.35
C VAL A 618 1.97 31.40 25.55
N ARG A 619 2.59 31.54 26.76
CA ARG A 619 3.84 30.84 27.11
C ARG A 619 3.68 29.31 27.13
N VAL A 620 2.56 28.82 27.67
CA VAL A 620 2.24 27.37 27.61
C VAL A 620 2.15 26.86 26.18
N VAL A 621 1.52 27.60 25.28
CA VAL A 621 1.42 27.19 23.88
C VAL A 621 2.77 27.35 23.18
N GLN A 622 3.55 28.36 23.47
CA GLN A 622 4.93 28.50 22.98
C GLN A 622 5.78 27.30 23.38
N ASP A 623 5.70 26.85 24.65
CA ASP A 623 6.42 25.67 25.13
C ASP A 623 6.04 24.40 24.39
N MET A 624 4.78 24.26 23.91
CA MET A 624 4.36 23.11 23.07
C MET A 624 5.08 23.05 21.72
N TYR A 625 5.51 24.19 21.18
CA TYR A 625 6.27 24.28 19.93
C TYR A 625 7.79 24.27 20.17
N GLU A 626 8.23 24.78 21.31
CA GLU A 626 9.65 24.93 21.62
C GLU A 626 10.34 23.57 21.74
N ARG A 627 11.50 23.42 21.07
CA ARG A 627 12.32 22.19 21.09
C ARG A 627 11.58 20.94 20.61
N SER A 628 10.47 21.08 19.89
CA SER A 628 9.76 19.96 19.31
C SER A 628 10.62 19.22 18.29
N ARG A 629 10.59 17.88 18.34
CA ARG A 629 11.37 16.99 17.47
C ARG A 629 10.46 15.99 16.78
N THR A 630 10.81 15.68 15.55
CA THR A 630 10.04 14.75 14.72
C THR A 630 10.97 13.77 14.01
N VAL A 631 10.52 12.52 13.89
CA VAL A 631 11.08 11.53 12.96
C VAL A 631 10.05 11.22 11.90
N VAL A 632 10.47 10.93 10.68
CA VAL A 632 9.56 10.44 9.63
C VAL A 632 9.61 8.93 9.58
N ARG A 633 8.48 8.28 9.79
CA ARG A 633 8.34 6.83 9.64
C ARG A 633 7.81 6.51 8.24
N CYS A 634 8.72 6.11 7.36
CA CYS A 634 8.43 5.72 5.98
C CYS A 634 8.48 4.19 5.79
N ALA A 635 8.31 3.74 4.55
CA ALA A 635 8.29 2.31 4.20
C ALA A 635 9.65 1.60 4.40
N VAL A 636 10.75 2.36 4.41
CA VAL A 636 12.13 1.84 4.55
C VAL A 636 12.72 2.04 5.94
N GLY A 637 11.94 2.52 6.90
CA GLY A 637 12.38 2.73 8.29
C GLY A 637 12.01 4.09 8.86
N GLN A 638 12.75 4.54 9.86
CA GLN A 638 12.62 5.86 10.48
C GLN A 638 13.83 6.73 10.13
N THR A 639 13.59 8.02 9.93
CA THR A 639 14.66 9.00 9.72
C THR A 639 15.33 9.34 11.05
N GLU A 640 16.44 10.04 10.98
CA GLU A 640 16.96 10.78 12.13
C GLU A 640 15.97 11.84 12.61
N GLU A 641 16.06 12.21 13.89
CA GLU A 641 15.29 13.31 14.46
C GLU A 641 15.69 14.66 13.85
N PHE A 642 14.70 15.52 13.62
CA PHE A 642 14.92 16.92 13.26
C PHE A 642 14.01 17.83 14.07
N LYS A 643 14.41 19.10 14.19
CA LYS A 643 13.64 20.13 14.90
C LYS A 643 12.46 20.59 14.03
N VAL A 644 11.38 20.94 14.71
CA VAL A 644 10.17 21.47 14.06
C VAL A 644 9.75 22.74 14.76
#